data_d240fe06f9f84d12c18f2ad6094609b2
#
_entry.id   d240fe06f9f84d12c18f2ad6094609b2
#
_cell.length_a   1.000
_cell.length_b   1.000
_cell.length_c   1.000
_cell.angle_alpha   90.00
_cell.angle_beta   90.00
_cell.angle_gamma   90.00
#
_symmetry.space_group_name_H-M   'P 1'
#
loop_
_entity.id
_entity.type
_entity.pdbx_description
1 polymer ?
#
loop_
_entity_poly.entity_id
_entity_poly.type
_entity_poly.pdbx_seq_one_letter_code
_entity_poly.pdbx_strand_id
1 'polypeptide(L)'
;PEGPRQEAQTQLAEMARAKSAAAKRAALVGQGNLFGDPVVDMPAAEVPVAELQAEADAMQFKTAQTTPHDYRLVENASQLREVVAEVGKYDEFCFDTETTGFDIFNDRIVGMSLAVKPFEAWYIPFKEENTAEYTQIVRPLFEDEGIAKIGQNIKFDLMVLRRLGLDIRGRKYDTMILHYLLDPESRHNMNALSEKYLNYKPIEIETLIGKGSKQLTMDLVNVERVKEYAAEDADVTLQLKHVLYPQVEKIGLQHLYFEVEEPMIAVLADIEMAGVRIDSGALTEYSVELSRRLAELEAAIRAEAGESTLNINSARQLGEVLFAKMRIAEKPKMTKTKQFCTDEDYLQTFARKHRIVDLILEYRGVKKLLSTYVEALPQLVNRTTGRIHTSFNQAVTATGRLSSTNPNLQNIPVREEMGRRIRRAFIPSDSDHLLLSADYSQVELRLMAHLSGDESLIAAFAHGEDIHAATAAKLFNKTLDEVTSEERRRAKTANFGIIYGISAFGLSQRLEIPRKEAKDIIDGYFESYPKVKEYMDNVVAKAKEEGFVSTIFGRRRYLNDISSHNAVARGLAERNAVNAPIQGSAADIMKIAMINVHRRFAAEGIRSKVILQVHDELVVDMLRSEQERVAAIVTECMESAAALKVRLVVDYGVGDNWLEAH
;
A
#
# COMPACT_ATOMS: atom_id res chain seq x y z
N PRO A 1 -45.33 2.80 -20.28
CA PRO A 1 -43.96 3.13 -20.65
C PRO A 1 -43.22 3.88 -19.54
N GLU A 2 -43.29 3.37 -18.28
CA GLU A 2 -42.61 3.99 -17.12
C GLU A 2 -41.47 3.11 -16.56
N GLY A 3 -41.36 1.88 -17.04
CA GLY A 3 -40.39 0.90 -16.55
C GLY A 3 -38.90 1.28 -16.74
N PRO A 4 -38.42 1.67 -17.92
CA PRO A 4 -37.02 1.94 -18.17
C PRO A 4 -36.46 3.16 -17.43
N ARG A 5 -37.32 4.15 -17.13
CA ARG A 5 -36.91 5.35 -16.37
C ARG A 5 -36.73 5.08 -14.87
N GLN A 6 -37.53 4.20 -14.30
CA GLN A 6 -37.43 3.81 -12.89
C GLN A 6 -36.22 2.92 -12.62
N GLU A 7 -35.88 2.00 -13.56
CA GLU A 7 -34.67 1.18 -13.47
C GLU A 7 -33.39 2.02 -13.59
N ALA A 8 -33.37 2.99 -14.52
CA ALA A 8 -32.25 3.92 -14.67
C ALA A 8 -32.06 4.81 -13.43
N GLN A 9 -33.14 5.28 -12.81
CA GLN A 9 -33.07 6.04 -11.55
C GLN A 9 -32.58 5.20 -10.38
N THR A 10 -32.97 3.92 -10.32
CA THR A 10 -32.51 2.98 -9.27
C THR A 10 -31.02 2.67 -9.46
N GLN A 11 -30.57 2.43 -10.69
CA GLN A 11 -29.15 2.20 -11.00
C GLN A 11 -28.29 3.44 -10.73
N LEU A 12 -28.75 4.64 -11.05
CA LEU A 12 -28.06 5.90 -10.73
C LEU A 12 -27.97 6.13 -9.21
N ALA A 13 -29.03 5.82 -8.47
CA ALA A 13 -29.01 5.89 -7.02
C ALA A 13 -28.07 4.84 -6.39
N GLU A 14 -27.98 3.64 -6.97
CA GLU A 14 -27.04 2.60 -6.58
C GLU A 14 -25.60 2.96 -6.95
N MET A 15 -25.36 3.53 -8.12
CA MET A 15 -24.04 4.04 -8.52
C MET A 15 -23.59 5.22 -7.65
N ALA A 16 -24.47 6.13 -7.29
CA ALA A 16 -24.18 7.21 -6.35
C ALA A 16 -23.87 6.69 -4.94
N ARG A 17 -24.60 5.65 -4.48
CA ARG A 17 -24.32 4.94 -3.23
C ARG A 17 -23.02 4.15 -3.32
N ALA A 18 -22.71 3.52 -4.45
CA ALA A 18 -21.45 2.81 -4.67
C ALA A 18 -20.25 3.78 -4.75
N LYS A 19 -20.39 4.94 -5.41
CA LYS A 19 -19.38 6.03 -5.41
C LYS A 19 -19.14 6.58 -3.99
N SER A 20 -20.20 6.79 -3.22
CA SER A 20 -20.10 7.18 -1.80
C SER A 20 -19.45 6.10 -0.92
N ALA A 21 -19.79 4.83 -1.15
CA ALA A 21 -19.20 3.69 -0.43
C ALA A 21 -17.73 3.44 -0.84
N ALA A 22 -17.39 3.66 -2.10
CA ALA A 22 -16.01 3.54 -2.60
C ALA A 22 -15.12 4.70 -2.14
N ALA A 23 -15.63 5.94 -2.12
CA ALA A 23 -14.94 7.06 -1.49
C ALA A 23 -14.73 6.84 0.02
N LYS A 24 -15.70 6.22 0.71
CA LYS A 24 -15.55 5.79 2.11
C LYS A 24 -14.54 4.67 2.30
N ARG A 25 -14.47 3.68 1.38
CA ARG A 25 -13.46 2.62 1.41
C ARG A 25 -12.06 3.14 1.08
N ALA A 26 -11.91 4.03 0.11
CA ALA A 26 -10.64 4.66 -0.20
C ALA A 26 -10.12 5.53 0.96
N ALA A 27 -11.00 6.25 1.65
CA ALA A 27 -10.65 6.99 2.87
C ALA A 27 -10.28 6.09 4.06
N LEU A 28 -10.80 4.85 4.11
CA LEU A 28 -10.49 3.87 5.15
C LEU A 28 -9.21 3.06 4.90
N VAL A 29 -8.81 2.88 3.63
CA VAL A 29 -7.67 2.04 3.25
C VAL A 29 -6.36 2.85 3.15
N GLY A 30 -6.43 4.17 3.00
CA GLY A 30 -5.28 5.04 2.72
C GLY A 30 -4.58 5.69 3.90
N GLN A 31 -5.11 5.60 5.12
CA GLN A 31 -4.52 6.33 6.26
C GLN A 31 -4.52 5.50 7.54
N GLY A 32 -3.60 4.56 7.62
CA GLY A 32 -3.05 4.16 8.90
C GLY A 32 -2.20 5.31 9.45
N ASN A 33 -2.81 6.32 10.05
CA ASN A 33 -2.08 7.30 10.84
C ASN A 33 -1.50 6.58 12.05
N LEU A 34 -0.19 6.63 12.17
CA LEU A 34 0.54 6.23 13.38
C LEU A 34 0.03 7.01 14.62
N PHE A 35 -0.90 7.94 14.39
CA PHE A 35 -1.38 8.93 15.34
C PHE A 35 -2.89 9.17 15.12
N GLY A 36 -3.74 8.49 15.87
CA GLY A 36 -5.21 8.56 15.81
C GLY A 36 -5.76 9.95 16.14
N ASP A 37 -5.80 10.84 15.14
CA ASP A 37 -6.67 11.99 15.19
C ASP A 37 -8.05 11.61 14.62
N PRO A 38 -9.17 12.05 15.21
CA PRO A 38 -10.50 11.66 14.78
C PRO A 38 -10.76 12.15 13.35
N VAL A 39 -11.11 11.23 12.45
CA VAL A 39 -11.61 11.55 11.11
C VAL A 39 -12.96 12.27 11.29
N VAL A 40 -12.97 13.58 11.06
CA VAL A 40 -14.21 14.34 11.02
C VAL A 40 -14.84 14.14 9.64
N ASP A 41 -15.96 13.43 9.65
CA ASP A 41 -16.80 13.15 8.49
C ASP A 41 -17.43 14.47 7.98
N MET A 42 -17.07 14.91 6.79
CA MET A 42 -17.64 16.10 6.15
C MET A 42 -18.90 15.76 5.36
N PRO A 43 -19.94 16.60 5.37
CA PRO A 43 -21.05 16.45 4.45
C PRO A 43 -20.55 16.69 3.02
N ALA A 44 -20.80 15.73 2.12
CA ALA A 44 -20.62 15.93 0.70
C ALA A 44 -21.51 17.11 0.24
N ALA A 45 -20.92 18.05 -0.50
CA ALA A 45 -21.71 19.05 -1.20
C ALA A 45 -22.71 18.32 -2.11
N GLU A 46 -24.00 18.56 -1.92
CA GLU A 46 -25.05 18.05 -2.82
C GLU A 46 -24.95 18.79 -4.13
N VAL A 47 -24.34 18.16 -5.14
CA VAL A 47 -24.47 18.61 -6.53
C VAL A 47 -25.91 18.31 -6.95
N PRO A 48 -26.63 19.25 -7.57
CA PRO A 48 -28.01 19.03 -8.00
C PRO A 48 -28.09 17.82 -8.94
N VAL A 49 -29.00 16.90 -8.65
CA VAL A 49 -29.21 15.66 -9.42
C VAL A 49 -29.46 15.94 -10.92
N ALA A 50 -29.99 17.11 -11.25
CA ALA A 50 -30.23 17.54 -12.62
C ALA A 50 -28.93 17.85 -13.41
N GLU A 51 -27.87 18.34 -12.76
CA GLU A 51 -26.57 18.57 -13.43
C GLU A 51 -25.85 17.25 -13.69
N LEU A 52 -25.91 16.30 -12.75
CA LEU A 52 -25.35 14.95 -12.92
C LEU A 52 -26.11 14.15 -14.01
N GLN A 53 -27.40 14.38 -14.15
CA GLN A 53 -28.23 13.75 -15.19
C GLN A 53 -27.91 14.33 -16.57
N ALA A 54 -27.71 15.64 -16.68
CA ALA A 54 -27.33 16.31 -17.93
C ALA A 54 -25.92 15.94 -18.40
N GLU A 55 -24.96 15.71 -17.46
CA GLU A 55 -23.63 15.21 -17.79
C GLU A 55 -23.65 13.72 -18.18
N ALA A 56 -24.50 12.90 -17.54
CA ALA A 56 -24.64 11.47 -17.88
C ALA A 56 -25.33 11.25 -19.26
N ASP A 57 -26.27 12.10 -19.61
CA ASP A 57 -26.94 12.05 -20.93
C ASP A 57 -26.06 12.61 -22.08
N ALA A 58 -24.99 13.37 -21.75
CA ALA A 58 -24.06 13.95 -22.72
C ALA A 58 -22.83 13.06 -23.02
N MET A 59 -22.51 12.07 -22.18
CA MET A 59 -21.36 11.18 -22.34
C MET A 59 -21.77 9.80 -22.86
N GLN A 60 -21.94 9.69 -24.17
CA GLN A 60 -22.01 8.39 -24.81
C GLN A 60 -20.58 7.88 -25.04
N PHE A 61 -20.09 7.01 -24.13
CA PHE A 61 -18.79 6.37 -24.30
C PHE A 61 -18.73 5.57 -25.60
N LYS A 62 -17.59 5.60 -26.27
CA LYS A 62 -17.27 4.64 -27.32
C LYS A 62 -17.14 3.24 -26.69
N THR A 63 -17.41 2.20 -27.45
CA THR A 63 -17.30 0.79 -27.06
C THR A 63 -16.78 -0.03 -28.23
N ALA A 64 -16.42 -1.30 -28.01
CA ALA A 64 -16.06 -2.21 -29.10
C ALA A 64 -17.13 -2.29 -30.19
N GLN A 65 -18.43 -2.22 -29.82
CA GLN A 65 -19.52 -2.27 -30.80
C GLN A 65 -19.65 -0.98 -31.64
N THR A 66 -19.19 0.16 -31.14
CA THR A 66 -19.31 1.45 -31.81
C THR A 66 -18.00 1.91 -32.47
N THR A 67 -16.90 1.22 -32.23
CA THR A 67 -15.56 1.57 -32.71
C THR A 67 -15.06 0.50 -33.67
N PRO A 68 -14.79 0.83 -34.95
CA PRO A 68 -14.17 -0.12 -35.88
C PRO A 68 -12.80 -0.58 -35.38
N HIS A 69 -12.57 -1.88 -35.36
CA HIS A 69 -11.31 -2.50 -34.94
C HIS A 69 -11.05 -3.80 -35.73
N ASP A 70 -9.83 -4.28 -35.67
CA ASP A 70 -9.38 -5.54 -36.28
C ASP A 70 -8.68 -6.42 -35.24
N TYR A 71 -9.48 -7.22 -34.52
CA TYR A 71 -9.01 -8.15 -33.50
C TYR A 71 -8.96 -9.57 -34.07
N ARG A 72 -7.76 -10.10 -34.18
CA ARG A 72 -7.46 -11.34 -34.90
C ARG A 72 -7.17 -12.48 -33.95
N LEU A 73 -7.77 -13.65 -34.21
CA LEU A 73 -7.45 -14.89 -33.51
C LEU A 73 -6.23 -15.56 -34.18
N VAL A 74 -5.26 -15.96 -33.39
CA VAL A 74 -4.13 -16.79 -33.83
C VAL A 74 -4.48 -18.25 -33.62
N GLU A 75 -4.68 -19.00 -34.71
CA GLU A 75 -5.20 -20.36 -34.66
C GLU A 75 -4.12 -21.44 -34.55
N ASN A 76 -2.87 -21.13 -34.99
CA ASN A 76 -1.81 -22.10 -35.02
C ASN A 76 -0.39 -21.47 -34.95
N ALA A 77 0.62 -22.31 -34.77
CA ALA A 77 2.02 -21.88 -34.60
C ALA A 77 2.59 -21.14 -35.82
N SER A 78 2.12 -21.42 -37.05
CA SER A 78 2.58 -20.70 -38.26
C SER A 78 2.12 -19.25 -38.20
N GLN A 79 0.85 -19.03 -37.95
CA GLN A 79 0.30 -17.68 -37.78
C GLN A 79 0.96 -16.95 -36.60
N LEU A 80 1.26 -17.66 -35.50
CA LEU A 80 1.98 -17.06 -34.36
C LEU A 80 3.38 -16.57 -34.78
N ARG A 81 4.12 -17.33 -35.57
CA ARG A 81 5.42 -16.88 -36.07
C ARG A 81 5.31 -15.66 -37.00
N GLU A 82 4.25 -15.56 -37.79
CA GLU A 82 3.97 -14.38 -38.61
C GLU A 82 3.66 -13.15 -37.75
N VAL A 83 2.85 -13.31 -36.69
CA VAL A 83 2.57 -12.25 -35.72
C VAL A 83 3.84 -11.81 -35.00
N VAL A 84 4.66 -12.73 -34.53
CA VAL A 84 5.95 -12.42 -33.88
C VAL A 84 6.87 -11.66 -34.83
N ALA A 85 6.95 -12.06 -36.10
CA ALA A 85 7.73 -11.35 -37.10
C ALA A 85 7.17 -9.96 -37.43
N GLU A 86 5.85 -9.76 -37.36
CA GLU A 86 5.21 -8.45 -37.54
C GLU A 86 5.49 -7.55 -36.35
N VAL A 87 5.21 -8.02 -35.12
CA VAL A 87 5.42 -7.28 -33.87
C VAL A 87 6.89 -6.89 -33.69
N GLY A 88 7.83 -7.77 -34.05
CA GLY A 88 9.26 -7.51 -33.97
C GLY A 88 9.80 -6.42 -34.92
N LYS A 89 8.97 -5.82 -35.78
CA LYS A 89 9.32 -4.64 -36.57
C LYS A 89 9.14 -3.31 -35.83
N TYR A 90 8.51 -3.34 -34.66
CA TYR A 90 8.18 -2.15 -33.87
C TYR A 90 9.11 -2.03 -32.67
N ASP A 91 9.36 -0.81 -32.23
CA ASP A 91 10.21 -0.51 -31.08
C ASP A 91 9.49 -0.76 -29.73
N GLU A 92 8.17 -0.98 -29.80
CA GLU A 92 7.34 -1.27 -28.62
C GLU A 92 6.09 -2.07 -29.01
N PHE A 93 5.60 -2.87 -28.08
CA PHE A 93 4.31 -3.55 -28.18
C PHE A 93 3.61 -3.62 -26.84
N CYS A 94 2.28 -3.64 -26.87
CA CYS A 94 1.45 -3.92 -25.71
C CYS A 94 1.12 -5.41 -25.65
N PHE A 95 1.04 -5.94 -24.43
CA PHE A 95 0.62 -7.31 -24.17
C PHE A 95 -0.22 -7.38 -22.89
N ASP A 96 -1.05 -8.40 -22.83
CA ASP A 96 -1.82 -8.78 -21.65
C ASP A 96 -1.94 -10.30 -21.60
N THR A 97 -2.09 -10.89 -20.40
CA THR A 97 -2.21 -12.34 -20.23
C THR A 97 -3.52 -12.70 -19.56
N GLU A 98 -4.23 -13.68 -20.13
CA GLU A 98 -5.42 -14.28 -19.56
C GLU A 98 -5.07 -15.56 -18.80
N THR A 99 -5.62 -15.73 -17.60
CA THR A 99 -5.37 -16.88 -16.74
C THR A 99 -6.66 -17.47 -16.19
N THR A 100 -6.59 -18.68 -15.65
CA THR A 100 -7.76 -19.34 -15.01
C THR A 100 -8.13 -18.71 -13.67
N GLY A 101 -7.23 -17.91 -13.07
CA GLY A 101 -7.43 -17.21 -11.81
C GLY A 101 -6.21 -16.38 -11.43
N PHE A 102 -6.13 -15.97 -10.16
CA PHE A 102 -5.07 -15.06 -9.67
C PHE A 102 -3.96 -15.75 -8.87
N ASP A 103 -4.05 -17.07 -8.64
CA ASP A 103 -3.00 -17.83 -7.99
C ASP A 103 -1.94 -18.24 -9.04
N ILE A 104 -0.90 -17.43 -9.16
CA ILE A 104 0.17 -17.66 -10.14
C ILE A 104 0.85 -19.04 -10.02
N PHE A 105 0.73 -19.73 -8.90
CA PHE A 105 1.36 -21.05 -8.68
C PHE A 105 0.47 -22.21 -9.10
N ASN A 106 -0.84 -22.05 -9.06
CA ASN A 106 -1.80 -23.10 -9.34
C ASN A 106 -2.62 -22.82 -10.60
N ASP A 107 -2.84 -21.54 -10.95
CA ASP A 107 -3.54 -21.15 -12.16
C ASP A 107 -2.63 -21.26 -13.40
N ARG A 108 -3.24 -21.42 -14.56
CA ARG A 108 -2.55 -21.57 -15.83
C ARG A 108 -2.89 -20.41 -16.78
N ILE A 109 -2.00 -20.14 -17.70
CA ILE A 109 -2.26 -19.21 -18.79
C ILE A 109 -3.33 -19.81 -19.73
N VAL A 110 -4.25 -18.98 -20.16
CA VAL A 110 -5.34 -19.30 -21.10
C VAL A 110 -5.11 -18.62 -22.44
N GLY A 111 -4.50 -17.45 -22.42
CA GLY A 111 -4.21 -16.69 -23.64
C GLY A 111 -3.27 -15.52 -23.38
N MET A 112 -2.85 -14.94 -24.48
CA MET A 112 -2.05 -13.73 -24.52
C MET A 112 -2.58 -12.84 -25.64
N SER A 113 -2.69 -11.55 -25.41
CA SER A 113 -2.97 -10.57 -26.45
C SER A 113 -1.76 -9.69 -26.74
N LEU A 114 -1.62 -9.26 -28.00
CA LEU A 114 -0.55 -8.38 -28.46
C LEU A 114 -1.15 -7.26 -29.31
N ALA A 115 -0.66 -6.02 -29.12
CA ALA A 115 -1.03 -4.86 -29.94
C ALA A 115 0.20 -3.98 -30.22
N VAL A 116 0.31 -3.45 -31.45
CA VAL A 116 1.36 -2.52 -31.87
C VAL A 116 0.80 -1.23 -32.48
N LYS A 117 -0.50 -1.20 -32.81
CA LYS A 117 -1.22 -0.06 -33.34
C LYS A 117 -2.59 0.05 -32.68
N PRO A 118 -3.12 1.26 -32.50
CA PRO A 118 -4.50 1.45 -32.07
C PRO A 118 -5.50 0.73 -32.99
N PHE A 119 -6.47 0.08 -32.38
CA PHE A 119 -7.57 -0.66 -33.03
C PHE A 119 -7.16 -1.93 -33.80
N GLU A 120 -5.91 -2.38 -33.62
CA GLU A 120 -5.41 -3.64 -34.17
C GLU A 120 -4.75 -4.45 -33.06
N ALA A 121 -5.19 -5.71 -32.86
CA ALA A 121 -4.60 -6.60 -31.88
C ALA A 121 -4.75 -8.06 -32.27
N TRP A 122 -3.95 -8.91 -31.67
CA TRP A 122 -4.00 -10.38 -31.83
C TRP A 122 -4.27 -11.01 -30.48
N TYR A 123 -5.12 -12.04 -30.48
CA TYR A 123 -5.31 -12.95 -29.35
C TYR A 123 -4.73 -14.31 -29.68
N ILE A 124 -3.90 -14.84 -28.79
CA ILE A 124 -3.16 -16.09 -28.90
C ILE A 124 -3.67 -17.03 -27.81
N PRO A 125 -4.55 -18.01 -28.11
CA PRO A 125 -5.04 -18.95 -27.11
C PRO A 125 -3.96 -19.97 -26.72
N PHE A 126 -3.68 -20.05 -25.42
CA PHE A 126 -2.79 -21.03 -24.83
C PHE A 126 -3.58 -22.22 -24.32
N LYS A 127 -3.14 -23.41 -24.65
CA LYS A 127 -3.67 -24.69 -24.19
C LYS A 127 -2.52 -25.55 -23.70
N GLU A 128 -2.81 -26.57 -22.91
CA GLU A 128 -1.77 -27.44 -22.37
C GLU A 128 -0.85 -27.99 -23.45
N GLU A 129 -1.42 -28.42 -24.59
CA GLU A 129 -0.67 -29.02 -25.70
C GLU A 129 0.23 -28.04 -26.49
N ASN A 130 -0.06 -26.71 -26.48
CA ASN A 130 0.70 -25.74 -27.27
C ASN A 130 1.54 -24.79 -26.42
N THR A 131 1.35 -24.75 -25.10
CA THR A 131 2.00 -23.78 -24.22
C THR A 131 3.52 -23.75 -24.36
N ALA A 132 4.17 -24.91 -24.39
CA ALA A 132 5.63 -24.99 -24.50
C ALA A 132 6.13 -24.45 -25.87
N GLU A 133 5.49 -24.81 -26.97
CA GLU A 133 5.85 -24.33 -28.31
C GLU A 133 5.59 -22.83 -28.43
N TYR A 134 4.42 -22.34 -28.01
CA TYR A 134 4.05 -20.93 -28.14
C TYR A 134 4.94 -20.03 -27.28
N THR A 135 5.30 -20.46 -26.07
CA THR A 135 6.28 -19.77 -25.23
C THR A 135 7.63 -19.61 -25.94
N GLN A 136 8.12 -20.63 -26.65
CA GLN A 136 9.37 -20.53 -27.41
C GLN A 136 9.25 -19.58 -28.62
N ILE A 137 8.09 -19.55 -29.28
CA ILE A 137 7.86 -18.67 -30.42
C ILE A 137 7.82 -17.20 -30.00
N VAL A 138 7.17 -16.86 -28.89
CA VAL A 138 7.06 -15.47 -28.41
C VAL A 138 8.30 -14.98 -27.66
N ARG A 139 9.17 -15.87 -27.17
CA ARG A 139 10.37 -15.56 -26.40
C ARG A 139 11.23 -14.43 -27.00
N PRO A 140 11.54 -14.41 -28.30
CA PRO A 140 12.36 -13.36 -28.89
C PRO A 140 11.79 -11.95 -28.69
N LEU A 141 10.46 -11.78 -28.65
CA LEU A 141 9.84 -10.48 -28.41
C LEU A 141 10.02 -10.02 -26.96
N PHE A 142 9.80 -10.93 -26.01
CA PHE A 142 9.82 -10.57 -24.59
C PHE A 142 11.24 -10.40 -24.04
N GLU A 143 12.21 -11.17 -24.53
CA GLU A 143 13.60 -11.11 -24.05
C GLU A 143 14.48 -10.14 -24.84
N ASP A 144 13.98 -9.52 -25.92
CA ASP A 144 14.70 -8.46 -26.62
C ASP A 144 14.70 -7.16 -25.79
N GLU A 145 15.88 -6.70 -25.40
CA GLU A 145 16.04 -5.46 -24.63
C GLU A 145 15.78 -4.19 -25.46
N GLY A 146 15.84 -4.29 -26.78
CA GLY A 146 15.61 -3.18 -27.71
C GLY A 146 14.14 -2.86 -27.93
N ILE A 147 13.25 -3.81 -27.64
CA ILE A 147 11.80 -3.64 -27.80
C ILE A 147 11.16 -3.32 -26.43
N ALA A 148 10.46 -2.21 -26.32
CA ALA A 148 9.74 -1.87 -25.09
C ALA A 148 8.42 -2.65 -24.95
N LYS A 149 8.03 -2.99 -23.73
CA LYS A 149 6.80 -3.71 -23.42
C LYS A 149 5.84 -2.78 -22.70
N ILE A 150 4.59 -2.79 -23.12
CA ILE A 150 3.50 -1.99 -22.53
C ILE A 150 2.50 -2.94 -21.92
N GLY A 151 1.96 -2.61 -20.75
CA GLY A 151 0.90 -3.38 -20.09
C GLY A 151 0.23 -2.60 -18.99
N GLN A 152 -0.75 -3.23 -18.37
CA GLN A 152 -1.50 -2.70 -17.22
C GLN A 152 -1.27 -3.62 -16.02
N ASN A 153 -0.57 -3.18 -14.97
CA ASN A 153 -0.17 -4.02 -13.84
C ASN A 153 0.75 -5.19 -14.27
N ILE A 154 1.76 -4.84 -15.06
CA ILE A 154 2.74 -5.78 -15.69
C ILE A 154 3.34 -6.79 -14.70
N LYS A 155 3.40 -6.47 -13.43
CA LYS A 155 3.94 -7.36 -12.40
C LYS A 155 3.24 -8.73 -12.40
N PHE A 156 1.93 -8.76 -12.54
CA PHE A 156 1.17 -10.01 -12.59
C PHE A 156 1.58 -10.83 -13.82
N ASP A 157 1.58 -10.22 -14.98
CA ASP A 157 1.96 -10.88 -16.25
C ASP A 157 3.41 -11.37 -16.22
N LEU A 158 4.32 -10.57 -15.64
CA LEU A 158 5.72 -10.96 -15.45
C LEU A 158 5.83 -12.25 -14.63
N MET A 159 5.07 -12.36 -13.54
CA MET A 159 5.07 -13.56 -12.71
C MET A 159 4.49 -14.79 -13.44
N VAL A 160 3.40 -14.59 -14.20
CA VAL A 160 2.80 -15.64 -15.06
C VAL A 160 3.83 -16.13 -16.09
N LEU A 161 4.49 -15.22 -16.80
CA LEU A 161 5.47 -15.56 -17.84
C LEU A 161 6.73 -16.20 -17.26
N ARG A 162 7.22 -15.75 -16.12
CA ARG A 162 8.36 -16.38 -15.43
C ARG A 162 8.10 -17.84 -15.05
N ARG A 163 6.87 -18.19 -14.72
CA ARG A 163 6.49 -19.59 -14.50
C ARG A 163 6.57 -20.44 -15.76
N LEU A 164 6.41 -19.83 -16.93
CA LEU A 164 6.64 -20.48 -18.23
C LEU A 164 8.12 -20.47 -18.65
N GLY A 165 9.01 -19.97 -17.79
CA GLY A 165 10.42 -19.81 -18.10
C GLY A 165 10.72 -18.69 -19.09
N LEU A 166 9.86 -17.69 -19.17
CA LEU A 166 9.98 -16.52 -20.03
C LEU A 166 10.13 -15.26 -19.16
N ASP A 167 11.16 -14.45 -19.41
CA ASP A 167 11.35 -13.17 -18.71
C ASP A 167 11.00 -11.98 -19.60
N ILE A 168 10.67 -10.83 -19.00
CA ILE A 168 10.39 -9.59 -19.71
C ILE A 168 11.58 -8.66 -19.55
N ARG A 169 12.38 -8.53 -20.63
CA ARG A 169 13.56 -7.67 -20.64
C ARG A 169 13.28 -6.33 -21.32
N GLY A 170 14.22 -5.40 -21.20
CA GLY A 170 14.10 -4.06 -21.74
C GLY A 170 13.13 -3.17 -20.95
N ARG A 171 12.80 -2.03 -21.53
CA ARG A 171 11.90 -1.04 -20.92
C ARG A 171 10.47 -1.55 -20.80
N LYS A 172 9.81 -1.21 -19.71
CA LYS A 172 8.40 -1.51 -19.47
C LYS A 172 7.63 -0.23 -19.22
N TYR A 173 6.45 -0.12 -19.81
CA TYR A 173 5.51 0.97 -19.58
C TYR A 173 4.24 0.39 -18.96
N ASP A 174 4.10 0.54 -17.65
CA ASP A 174 2.91 0.13 -16.91
C ASP A 174 1.94 1.32 -16.80
N THR A 175 0.79 1.22 -17.45
CA THR A 175 -0.21 2.31 -17.48
C THR A 175 -0.81 2.62 -16.11
N MET A 176 -0.91 1.61 -15.22
CA MET A 176 -1.32 1.81 -13.83
C MET A 176 -0.32 2.70 -13.08
N ILE A 177 0.97 2.43 -13.23
CA ILE A 177 2.04 3.17 -12.55
C ILE A 177 2.24 4.55 -13.18
N LEU A 178 2.15 4.67 -14.52
CA LEU A 178 2.19 5.98 -15.19
C LEU A 178 1.09 6.90 -14.65
N HIS A 179 -0.13 6.41 -14.57
CA HIS A 179 -1.24 7.20 -14.04
C HIS A 179 -1.10 7.48 -12.53
N TYR A 180 -0.57 6.54 -11.77
CA TYR A 180 -0.30 6.76 -10.34
C TYR A 180 0.67 7.93 -10.10
N LEU A 181 1.65 8.14 -10.97
CA LEU A 181 2.54 9.31 -10.87
C LEU A 181 1.84 10.63 -11.23
N LEU A 182 0.81 10.59 -12.08
CA LEU A 182 0.03 11.77 -12.47
C LEU A 182 -1.04 12.15 -11.44
N ASP A 183 -1.69 11.17 -10.81
CA ASP A 183 -2.82 11.38 -9.91
C ASP A 183 -2.91 10.24 -8.87
N PRO A 184 -2.07 10.27 -7.81
CA PRO A 184 -1.91 9.13 -6.88
C PRO A 184 -3.14 8.82 -6.01
N GLU A 185 -4.16 9.70 -5.99
CA GLU A 185 -5.35 9.52 -5.14
C GLU A 185 -6.56 8.97 -5.90
N SER A 186 -6.44 8.80 -7.23
CA SER A 186 -7.54 8.31 -8.06
C SER A 186 -7.47 6.78 -8.28
N ARG A 187 -8.39 6.26 -9.10
CA ARG A 187 -8.38 4.86 -9.52
C ARG A 187 -7.45 4.66 -10.71
N HIS A 188 -6.68 3.58 -10.68
CA HIS A 188 -5.67 3.28 -11.70
C HIS A 188 -6.01 2.03 -12.53
N ASN A 189 -7.21 1.46 -12.39
CA ASN A 189 -7.63 0.33 -13.22
C ASN A 189 -7.95 0.78 -14.65
N MET A 190 -7.75 -0.09 -15.61
CA MET A 190 -7.87 0.17 -17.02
C MET A 190 -9.22 0.80 -17.39
N ASN A 191 -10.33 0.29 -16.86
CA ASN A 191 -11.67 0.82 -17.16
C ASN A 191 -11.80 2.31 -16.76
N ALA A 192 -11.37 2.67 -15.55
CA ALA A 192 -11.40 4.06 -15.10
C ALA A 192 -10.50 4.98 -15.93
N LEU A 193 -9.33 4.45 -16.34
CA LEU A 193 -8.38 5.19 -17.19
C LEU A 193 -8.94 5.38 -18.59
N SER A 194 -9.49 4.33 -19.17
CA SER A 194 -10.11 4.35 -20.50
C SER A 194 -11.29 5.31 -20.57
N GLU A 195 -12.19 5.27 -19.59
CA GLU A 195 -13.29 6.23 -19.48
C GLU A 195 -12.78 7.68 -19.39
N LYS A 196 -11.79 7.92 -18.54
CA LYS A 196 -11.24 9.27 -18.29
C LYS A 196 -10.44 9.85 -19.46
N TYR A 197 -9.60 9.05 -20.10
CA TYR A 197 -8.60 9.53 -21.07
C TYR A 197 -8.93 9.25 -22.53
N LEU A 198 -9.71 8.20 -22.80
CA LEU A 198 -10.07 7.80 -24.16
C LEU A 198 -11.54 7.99 -24.49
N ASN A 199 -12.38 8.37 -23.51
CA ASN A 199 -13.83 8.37 -23.62
C ASN A 199 -14.36 7.03 -24.15
N TYR A 200 -13.81 5.94 -23.63
CA TYR A 200 -14.06 4.58 -24.08
C TYR A 200 -14.39 3.68 -22.90
N LYS A 201 -15.45 2.90 -23.00
CA LYS A 201 -15.86 1.92 -22.00
C LYS A 201 -15.55 0.52 -22.49
N PRO A 202 -14.50 -0.14 -21.91
CA PRO A 202 -14.12 -1.50 -22.27
C PRO A 202 -15.16 -2.54 -21.87
N ILE A 203 -15.05 -3.72 -22.43
CA ILE A 203 -15.84 -4.89 -22.08
C ILE A 203 -15.54 -5.26 -20.62
N GLU A 204 -16.57 -5.38 -19.78
CA GLU A 204 -16.39 -5.79 -18.38
C GLU A 204 -16.22 -7.31 -18.32
N ILE A 205 -15.18 -7.80 -17.63
CA ILE A 205 -14.87 -9.24 -17.47
C ILE A 205 -16.08 -10.05 -16.95
N GLU A 206 -16.88 -9.45 -16.06
CA GLU A 206 -18.08 -10.10 -15.55
C GLU A 206 -19.14 -10.41 -16.62
N THR A 207 -19.09 -9.75 -17.77
CA THR A 207 -19.96 -10.08 -18.90
C THR A 207 -19.56 -11.38 -19.60
N LEU A 208 -18.28 -11.79 -19.45
CA LEU A 208 -17.75 -13.03 -19.99
C LEU A 208 -17.91 -14.19 -19.01
N ILE A 209 -17.41 -14.03 -17.79
CA ILE A 209 -17.28 -15.10 -16.80
C ILE A 209 -18.41 -15.12 -15.77
N GLY A 210 -19.28 -14.09 -15.72
CA GLY A 210 -20.36 -13.98 -14.73
C GLY A 210 -19.88 -13.44 -13.39
N LYS A 211 -20.75 -13.50 -12.37
CA LYS A 211 -20.51 -12.95 -11.02
C LYS A 211 -20.76 -13.98 -9.90
N GLY A 212 -20.01 -13.81 -8.81
CA GLY A 212 -20.22 -14.55 -7.56
C GLY A 212 -19.86 -16.04 -7.66
N SER A 213 -20.58 -16.90 -6.93
CA SER A 213 -20.27 -18.33 -6.82
C SER A 213 -20.51 -19.16 -8.10
N LYS A 214 -21.10 -18.57 -9.12
CA LYS A 214 -21.34 -19.18 -10.44
C LYS A 214 -20.38 -18.67 -11.51
N GLN A 215 -19.35 -17.95 -11.10
CA GLN A 215 -18.34 -17.41 -11.99
C GLN A 215 -17.59 -18.56 -12.68
N LEU A 216 -17.45 -18.46 -14.00
CA LEU A 216 -16.67 -19.38 -14.83
C LEU A 216 -15.19 -18.98 -14.79
N THR A 217 -14.31 -19.91 -15.08
CA THR A 217 -12.92 -19.61 -15.43
C THR A 217 -12.81 -19.23 -16.90
N MET A 218 -11.81 -18.42 -17.27
CA MET A 218 -11.68 -17.87 -18.62
C MET A 218 -11.54 -18.92 -19.70
N ASP A 219 -10.94 -20.08 -19.40
CA ASP A 219 -10.78 -21.22 -20.30
C ASP A 219 -12.10 -21.94 -20.65
N LEU A 220 -13.18 -21.66 -19.92
CA LEU A 220 -14.53 -22.19 -20.21
C LEU A 220 -15.36 -21.23 -21.07
N VAL A 221 -14.85 -20.03 -21.33
CA VAL A 221 -15.55 -19.04 -22.16
C VAL A 221 -15.26 -19.31 -23.64
N ASN A 222 -16.25 -19.01 -24.52
CA ASN A 222 -16.06 -19.14 -25.96
C ASN A 222 -14.88 -18.29 -26.44
N VAL A 223 -13.97 -18.87 -27.22
CA VAL A 223 -12.71 -18.26 -27.67
C VAL A 223 -12.91 -16.94 -28.43
N GLU A 224 -13.98 -16.82 -29.24
CA GLU A 224 -14.27 -15.57 -29.96
C GLU A 224 -14.63 -14.43 -28.99
N ARG A 225 -15.32 -14.74 -27.90
CA ARG A 225 -15.63 -13.74 -26.88
C ARG A 225 -14.40 -13.36 -26.07
N VAL A 226 -13.54 -14.34 -25.74
CA VAL A 226 -12.27 -14.07 -25.06
C VAL A 226 -11.36 -13.23 -25.97
N LYS A 227 -11.31 -13.54 -27.28
CA LYS A 227 -10.55 -12.77 -28.27
C LYS A 227 -10.95 -11.28 -28.27
N GLU A 228 -12.25 -10.99 -28.33
CA GLU A 228 -12.74 -9.60 -28.31
C GLU A 228 -12.33 -8.86 -27.04
N TYR A 229 -12.46 -9.51 -25.89
CA TYR A 229 -12.10 -8.95 -24.60
C TYR A 229 -10.57 -8.74 -24.46
N ALA A 230 -9.79 -9.78 -24.63
CA ALA A 230 -8.35 -9.74 -24.40
C ALA A 230 -7.60 -8.86 -25.44
N ALA A 231 -8.04 -8.87 -26.70
CA ALA A 231 -7.46 -8.00 -27.72
C ALA A 231 -7.82 -6.52 -27.46
N GLU A 232 -9.03 -6.24 -26.96
CA GLU A 232 -9.42 -4.90 -26.50
C GLU A 232 -8.52 -4.42 -25.35
N ASP A 233 -8.21 -5.29 -24.37
CA ASP A 233 -7.37 -4.93 -23.23
C ASP A 233 -5.96 -4.52 -23.68
N ALA A 234 -5.35 -5.24 -24.61
CA ALA A 234 -4.05 -4.85 -25.18
C ALA A 234 -4.12 -3.55 -25.99
N ASP A 235 -5.14 -3.38 -26.84
CA ASP A 235 -5.34 -2.16 -27.64
C ASP A 235 -5.56 -0.92 -26.77
N VAL A 236 -6.51 -1.02 -25.83
CA VAL A 236 -6.83 0.10 -24.92
C VAL A 236 -5.62 0.47 -24.07
N THR A 237 -4.88 -0.51 -23.58
CA THR A 237 -3.66 -0.29 -22.78
C THR A 237 -2.55 0.38 -23.62
N LEU A 238 -2.38 0.01 -24.87
CA LEU A 238 -1.47 0.69 -25.81
C LEU A 238 -1.85 2.16 -25.99
N GLN A 239 -3.15 2.44 -26.23
CA GLN A 239 -3.66 3.79 -26.38
C GLN A 239 -3.49 4.62 -25.11
N LEU A 240 -3.74 4.02 -23.93
CA LEU A 240 -3.52 4.66 -22.63
C LEU A 240 -2.06 5.05 -22.43
N LYS A 241 -1.09 4.18 -22.77
CA LYS A 241 0.34 4.54 -22.69
C LYS A 241 0.65 5.77 -23.55
N HIS A 242 0.13 5.85 -24.77
CA HIS A 242 0.36 6.98 -25.67
C HIS A 242 -0.21 8.31 -25.15
N VAL A 243 -1.22 8.26 -24.29
CA VAL A 243 -1.81 9.45 -23.66
C VAL A 243 -1.14 9.79 -22.33
N LEU A 244 -0.80 8.79 -21.51
CA LEU A 244 -0.30 8.99 -20.15
C LEU A 244 1.19 9.32 -20.12
N TYR A 245 2.02 8.61 -20.88
CA TYR A 245 3.48 8.79 -20.82
C TYR A 245 3.93 10.22 -21.21
N PRO A 246 3.41 10.85 -22.27
CA PRO A 246 3.75 12.26 -22.57
C PRO A 246 3.38 13.24 -21.44
N GLN A 247 2.36 12.93 -20.63
CA GLN A 247 2.01 13.75 -19.47
C GLN A 247 3.03 13.59 -18.34
N VAL A 248 3.50 12.35 -18.11
CA VAL A 248 4.60 12.08 -17.14
C VAL A 248 5.89 12.81 -17.55
N GLU A 249 6.23 12.80 -18.84
CA GLU A 249 7.39 13.57 -19.36
C GLU A 249 7.20 15.06 -19.18
N LYS A 250 6.03 15.59 -19.52
CA LYS A 250 5.72 17.03 -19.39
C LYS A 250 5.90 17.57 -17.98
N ILE A 251 5.61 16.76 -16.96
CA ILE A 251 5.77 17.16 -15.55
C ILE A 251 7.13 16.75 -14.97
N GLY A 252 8.04 16.18 -15.78
CA GLY A 252 9.41 15.84 -15.41
C GLY A 252 9.57 14.59 -14.53
N LEU A 253 8.61 13.66 -14.54
CA LEU A 253 8.62 12.46 -13.70
C LEU A 253 9.13 11.19 -14.42
N GLN A 254 9.60 11.29 -15.67
CA GLN A 254 10.17 10.14 -16.40
C GLN A 254 11.38 9.52 -15.69
N HIS A 255 12.20 10.34 -15.02
CA HIS A 255 13.33 9.88 -14.22
C HIS A 255 12.85 8.99 -13.05
N LEU A 256 11.88 9.46 -12.27
CA LEU A 256 11.30 8.69 -11.17
C LEU A 256 10.65 7.39 -11.68
N TYR A 257 10.01 7.44 -12.85
CA TYR A 257 9.43 6.27 -13.46
C TYR A 257 10.47 5.21 -13.79
N PHE A 258 11.51 5.54 -14.58
CA PHE A 258 12.48 4.56 -15.07
C PHE A 258 13.56 4.16 -14.06
N GLU A 259 13.84 4.98 -13.06
CA GLU A 259 14.87 4.65 -12.08
C GLU A 259 14.33 4.03 -10.79
N VAL A 260 13.04 4.26 -10.50
CA VAL A 260 12.43 3.78 -9.27
C VAL A 260 11.22 2.89 -9.55
N GLU A 261 10.19 3.37 -10.22
CA GLU A 261 8.92 2.64 -10.29
C GLU A 261 8.96 1.44 -11.25
N GLU A 262 9.53 1.61 -12.42
CA GLU A 262 9.63 0.52 -13.41
C GLU A 262 10.52 -0.63 -12.91
N PRO A 263 11.73 -0.40 -12.38
CA PRO A 263 12.55 -1.49 -11.86
C PRO A 263 11.92 -2.21 -10.66
N MET A 264 11.11 -1.51 -9.86
CA MET A 264 10.38 -2.12 -8.74
C MET A 264 9.43 -3.23 -9.18
N ILE A 265 8.92 -3.21 -10.41
CA ILE A 265 8.05 -4.28 -10.94
C ILE A 265 8.72 -5.65 -10.80
N ALA A 266 9.98 -5.76 -11.26
CA ALA A 266 10.74 -7.00 -11.18
C ALA A 266 11.13 -7.38 -9.75
N VAL A 267 11.52 -6.40 -8.94
CA VAL A 267 11.86 -6.60 -7.52
C VAL A 267 10.68 -7.16 -6.75
N LEU A 268 9.49 -6.57 -6.92
CA LEU A 268 8.29 -7.03 -6.23
C LEU A 268 7.82 -8.40 -6.73
N ALA A 269 7.92 -8.65 -8.03
CA ALA A 269 7.64 -9.97 -8.59
C ALA A 269 8.50 -11.06 -7.93
N ASP A 270 9.80 -10.82 -7.75
CA ASP A 270 10.70 -11.77 -7.11
C ASP A 270 10.39 -11.97 -5.62
N ILE A 271 10.07 -10.91 -4.88
CA ILE A 271 9.67 -10.98 -3.46
C ILE A 271 8.36 -11.77 -3.31
N GLU A 272 7.36 -11.48 -4.15
CA GLU A 272 6.07 -12.17 -4.13
C GLU A 272 6.20 -13.64 -4.52
N MET A 273 7.01 -13.95 -5.52
CA MET A 273 7.30 -15.34 -5.91
C MET A 273 8.12 -16.10 -4.87
N ALA A 274 9.03 -15.45 -4.18
CA ALA A 274 9.79 -16.06 -3.08
C ALA A 274 8.86 -16.46 -1.93
N GLY A 275 7.97 -15.56 -1.52
CA GLY A 275 7.05 -15.79 -0.41
C GLY A 275 7.72 -16.03 0.94
N VAL A 276 6.94 -16.15 1.98
CA VAL A 276 7.41 -16.35 3.36
C VAL A 276 6.95 -17.69 3.91
N ARG A 277 7.82 -18.35 4.66
CA ARG A 277 7.49 -19.57 5.38
C ARG A 277 7.03 -19.25 6.79
N ILE A 278 5.99 -19.97 7.25
CA ILE A 278 5.50 -19.85 8.61
C ILE A 278 5.45 -21.22 9.31
N ASP A 279 5.60 -21.20 10.62
CA ASP A 279 5.30 -22.33 11.50
C ASP A 279 3.80 -22.34 11.82
N SER A 280 3.03 -23.07 11.00
CA SER A 280 1.59 -23.21 11.20
C SER A 280 1.23 -23.98 12.49
N GLY A 281 2.12 -24.86 12.98
CA GLY A 281 1.94 -25.58 14.24
C GLY A 281 1.98 -24.62 15.43
N ALA A 282 3.01 -23.78 15.50
CA ALA A 282 3.13 -22.76 16.53
C ALA A 282 1.96 -21.78 16.55
N LEU A 283 1.46 -21.37 15.36
CA LEU A 283 0.27 -20.53 15.29
C LEU A 283 -1.01 -21.26 15.74
N THR A 284 -1.14 -22.55 15.43
CA THR A 284 -2.27 -23.36 15.89
C THR A 284 -2.29 -23.50 17.42
N GLU A 285 -1.16 -23.75 18.04
CA GLU A 285 -1.02 -23.77 19.51
C GLU A 285 -1.37 -22.40 20.11
N TYR A 286 -0.88 -21.33 19.49
CA TYR A 286 -1.17 -19.98 19.93
C TYR A 286 -2.66 -19.61 19.78
N SER A 287 -3.32 -20.12 18.75
CA SER A 287 -4.78 -19.99 18.57
C SER A 287 -5.58 -20.51 19.77
N VAL A 288 -5.20 -21.66 20.31
CA VAL A 288 -5.84 -22.26 21.50
C VAL A 288 -5.69 -21.35 22.72
N GLU A 289 -4.50 -20.78 22.94
CA GLU A 289 -4.23 -19.86 24.05
C GLU A 289 -5.06 -18.58 23.95
N LEU A 290 -5.04 -17.94 22.75
CA LEU A 290 -5.83 -16.71 22.51
C LEU A 290 -7.33 -16.95 22.62
N SER A 291 -7.84 -18.09 22.16
CA SER A 291 -9.26 -18.47 22.26
C SER A 291 -9.67 -18.63 23.72
N ARG A 292 -8.81 -19.25 24.57
CA ARG A 292 -9.05 -19.31 26.02
C ARG A 292 -9.09 -17.90 26.63
N ARG A 293 -8.12 -17.04 26.29
CA ARG A 293 -8.06 -15.66 26.77
C ARG A 293 -9.32 -14.87 26.37
N LEU A 294 -9.80 -15.03 25.14
CA LEU A 294 -11.04 -14.40 24.68
C LEU A 294 -12.25 -14.85 25.50
N ALA A 295 -12.37 -16.14 25.81
CA ALA A 295 -13.46 -16.65 26.61
C ALA A 295 -13.42 -16.09 28.06
N GLU A 296 -12.23 -15.96 28.64
CA GLU A 296 -12.04 -15.32 29.97
C GLU A 296 -12.46 -13.84 29.94
N LEU A 297 -12.01 -13.10 28.92
CA LEU A 297 -12.37 -11.68 28.75
C LEU A 297 -13.87 -11.50 28.50
N GLU A 298 -14.47 -12.36 27.70
CA GLU A 298 -15.90 -12.35 27.43
C GLU A 298 -16.72 -12.56 28.71
N ALA A 299 -16.34 -13.54 29.52
CA ALA A 299 -16.97 -13.78 30.80
C ALA A 299 -16.80 -12.59 31.77
N ALA A 300 -15.59 -12.01 31.84
CA ALA A 300 -15.32 -10.84 32.68
C ALA A 300 -16.10 -9.59 32.25
N ILE A 301 -16.20 -9.33 30.93
CA ILE A 301 -16.97 -8.20 30.39
C ILE A 301 -18.48 -8.38 30.71
N ARG A 302 -19.03 -9.57 30.52
CA ARG A 302 -20.44 -9.87 30.83
C ARG A 302 -20.72 -9.73 32.33
N ALA A 303 -19.82 -10.18 33.19
CA ALA A 303 -19.94 -10.03 34.64
C ALA A 303 -19.91 -8.54 35.07
N GLU A 304 -18.96 -7.78 34.54
CA GLU A 304 -18.84 -6.34 34.84
C GLU A 304 -20.02 -5.53 34.30
N ALA A 305 -20.57 -5.92 33.15
CA ALA A 305 -21.76 -5.32 32.55
C ALA A 305 -23.07 -5.71 33.29
N GLY A 306 -23.06 -6.78 34.08
CA GLY A 306 -24.28 -7.36 34.67
C GLY A 306 -25.23 -7.97 33.62
N GLU A 307 -24.70 -8.42 32.46
CA GLU A 307 -25.46 -8.84 31.27
C GLU A 307 -24.91 -10.13 30.70
N SER A 308 -25.46 -11.26 31.11
CA SER A 308 -24.96 -12.59 30.68
C SER A 308 -25.10 -12.87 29.18
N THR A 309 -26.04 -12.21 28.50
CA THR A 309 -26.33 -12.39 27.07
C THR A 309 -25.73 -11.30 26.18
N LEU A 310 -24.89 -10.41 26.73
CA LEU A 310 -24.27 -9.34 25.97
C LEU A 310 -23.43 -9.88 24.79
N ASN A 311 -23.76 -9.43 23.58
CA ASN A 311 -22.91 -9.62 22.42
C ASN A 311 -21.89 -8.48 22.33
N ILE A 312 -20.66 -8.72 22.77
CA ILE A 312 -19.56 -7.76 22.82
C ILE A 312 -19.19 -7.25 21.41
N ASN A 313 -19.45 -8.05 20.37
CA ASN A 313 -19.21 -7.70 18.97
C ASN A 313 -20.30 -6.78 18.37
N SER A 314 -21.41 -6.60 19.07
CA SER A 314 -22.46 -5.66 18.66
C SER A 314 -22.15 -4.27 19.22
N ALA A 315 -21.68 -3.35 18.37
CA ALA A 315 -21.42 -1.96 18.75
C ALA A 315 -22.65 -1.30 19.38
N ARG A 316 -23.85 -1.66 18.91
CA ARG A 316 -25.12 -1.16 19.46
C ARG A 316 -25.33 -1.63 20.89
N GLN A 317 -25.28 -2.95 21.16
CA GLN A 317 -25.50 -3.50 22.50
C GLN A 317 -24.43 -3.01 23.47
N LEU A 318 -23.19 -2.99 23.02
CA LEU A 318 -22.07 -2.49 23.80
C LEU A 318 -22.25 -1.01 24.17
N GLY A 319 -22.66 -0.17 23.21
CA GLY A 319 -22.94 1.23 23.45
C GLY A 319 -24.09 1.46 24.43
N GLU A 320 -25.18 0.68 24.34
CA GLU A 320 -26.29 0.71 25.27
C GLU A 320 -25.85 0.36 26.69
N VAL A 321 -25.02 -0.67 26.86
CA VAL A 321 -24.48 -1.05 28.19
C VAL A 321 -23.58 0.05 28.75
N LEU A 322 -22.58 0.49 27.98
CA LEU A 322 -21.58 1.46 28.47
C LEU A 322 -22.20 2.84 28.79
N PHE A 323 -23.03 3.36 27.88
CA PHE A 323 -23.47 4.77 27.98
C PHE A 323 -24.88 4.94 28.48
N ALA A 324 -25.83 4.04 28.24
CA ALA A 324 -27.17 4.14 28.76
C ALA A 324 -27.30 3.52 30.16
N LYS A 325 -26.75 2.32 30.39
CA LYS A 325 -26.86 1.61 31.69
C LYS A 325 -25.76 2.03 32.67
N MET A 326 -24.49 1.86 32.32
CA MET A 326 -23.35 2.15 33.19
C MET A 326 -23.00 3.64 33.25
N ARG A 327 -23.46 4.44 32.29
CA ARG A 327 -23.28 5.91 32.20
C ARG A 327 -21.83 6.35 32.41
N ILE A 328 -20.89 5.69 31.72
CA ILE A 328 -19.45 5.99 31.82
C ILE A 328 -19.09 7.39 31.29
N ALA A 329 -20.00 8.06 30.58
CA ALA A 329 -19.87 9.42 30.10
C ALA A 329 -21.17 10.21 30.32
N GLU A 330 -21.07 11.48 30.73
CA GLU A 330 -22.23 12.38 30.88
C GLU A 330 -22.87 12.74 29.53
N LYS A 331 -22.06 12.98 28.52
CA LYS A 331 -22.46 13.31 27.13
C LYS A 331 -21.76 12.40 26.15
N PRO A 332 -22.28 11.18 25.92
CA PRO A 332 -21.64 10.24 25.04
C PRO A 332 -21.68 10.70 23.57
N LYS A 333 -20.61 10.45 22.84
CA LYS A 333 -20.53 10.70 21.40
C LYS A 333 -21.49 9.78 20.67
N MET A 334 -22.24 10.34 19.71
CA MET A 334 -23.17 9.59 18.86
C MET A 334 -22.61 9.48 17.44
N THR A 335 -22.89 8.36 16.78
CA THR A 335 -22.63 8.18 15.35
C THR A 335 -23.65 8.94 14.50
N LYS A 336 -23.41 9.08 13.20
CA LYS A 336 -24.39 9.65 12.25
C LYS A 336 -25.74 8.91 12.24
N THR A 337 -25.72 7.61 12.53
CA THR A 337 -26.92 6.77 12.64
C THR A 337 -27.58 6.82 14.03
N LYS A 338 -27.23 7.81 14.85
CA LYS A 338 -27.76 8.00 16.21
C LYS A 338 -27.55 6.80 17.16
N GLN A 339 -26.46 6.06 16.97
CA GLN A 339 -25.99 5.02 17.90
C GLN A 339 -24.83 5.58 18.74
N PHE A 340 -24.62 5.04 19.93
CA PHE A 340 -23.45 5.38 20.73
C PHE A 340 -22.16 5.00 20.00
N CYS A 341 -21.20 5.90 19.98
CA CYS A 341 -19.87 5.62 19.42
C CYS A 341 -19.12 4.68 20.37
N THR A 342 -18.66 3.55 19.83
CA THR A 342 -17.84 2.58 20.56
C THR A 342 -16.52 2.32 19.83
N ASP A 343 -16.07 3.28 18.99
CA ASP A 343 -14.80 3.19 18.31
C ASP A 343 -13.65 3.12 19.30
N GLU A 344 -12.56 2.48 18.93
CA GLU A 344 -11.40 2.23 19.78
C GLU A 344 -10.84 3.54 20.36
N ASP A 345 -10.64 4.56 19.50
CA ASP A 345 -10.13 5.87 19.91
C ASP A 345 -11.03 6.55 20.95
N TYR A 346 -12.34 6.44 20.77
CA TYR A 346 -13.28 7.02 21.74
C TYR A 346 -13.29 6.25 23.05
N LEU A 347 -13.27 4.91 23.00
CA LEU A 347 -13.19 4.09 24.21
C LEU A 347 -11.86 4.29 24.95
N GLN A 348 -10.76 4.52 24.24
CA GLN A 348 -9.45 4.78 24.83
C GLN A 348 -9.46 6.01 25.78
N THR A 349 -10.34 6.99 25.55
CA THR A 349 -10.49 8.17 26.45
C THR A 349 -11.04 7.81 27.83
N PHE A 350 -11.64 6.62 27.98
CA PHE A 350 -12.18 6.07 29.22
C PHE A 350 -11.31 4.95 29.80
N ALA A 351 -10.25 4.54 29.11
CA ALA A 351 -9.30 3.53 29.57
C ALA A 351 -8.70 3.95 30.94
N ARG A 352 -8.37 2.96 31.76
CA ARG A 352 -7.89 3.13 33.14
C ARG A 352 -8.87 3.80 34.12
N LYS A 353 -9.97 4.36 33.62
CA LYS A 353 -11.04 4.96 34.46
C LYS A 353 -12.18 3.97 34.73
N HIS A 354 -12.40 3.07 33.76
CA HIS A 354 -13.48 2.09 33.80
C HIS A 354 -12.96 0.73 33.38
N ARG A 355 -12.90 -0.21 34.33
CA ARG A 355 -12.38 -1.58 34.11
C ARG A 355 -13.03 -2.28 32.90
N ILE A 356 -14.34 -2.09 32.71
CA ILE A 356 -15.05 -2.68 31.57
C ILE A 356 -14.46 -2.22 30.24
N VAL A 357 -14.02 -0.95 30.14
CA VAL A 357 -13.42 -0.41 28.91
C VAL A 357 -12.07 -1.05 28.64
N ASP A 358 -11.23 -1.22 29.67
CA ASP A 358 -9.95 -1.89 29.53
C ASP A 358 -10.12 -3.33 29.05
N LEU A 359 -11.08 -4.07 29.62
CA LEU A 359 -11.41 -5.43 29.20
C LEU A 359 -11.92 -5.49 27.75
N ILE A 360 -12.72 -4.52 27.31
CA ILE A 360 -13.24 -4.45 25.94
C ILE A 360 -12.12 -4.15 24.93
N LEU A 361 -11.23 -3.24 25.27
CA LEU A 361 -10.08 -2.90 24.42
C LEU A 361 -9.15 -4.11 24.28
N GLU A 362 -8.84 -4.80 25.38
CA GLU A 362 -8.06 -6.03 25.35
C GLU A 362 -8.76 -7.12 24.54
N TYR A 363 -10.06 -7.35 24.74
CA TYR A 363 -10.85 -8.31 23.98
C TYR A 363 -10.78 -8.05 22.46
N ARG A 364 -10.93 -6.80 22.06
CA ARG A 364 -10.83 -6.41 20.63
C ARG A 364 -9.44 -6.64 20.08
N GLY A 365 -8.39 -6.30 20.82
CA GLY A 365 -7.00 -6.55 20.44
C GLY A 365 -6.74 -8.03 20.23
N VAL A 366 -7.05 -8.86 21.23
CA VAL A 366 -6.87 -10.33 21.17
C VAL A 366 -7.68 -10.93 20.01
N LYS A 367 -8.95 -10.52 19.84
CA LYS A 367 -9.80 -11.01 18.76
C LYS A 367 -9.26 -10.67 17.39
N LYS A 368 -8.78 -9.44 17.19
CA LYS A 368 -8.15 -8.99 15.94
C LYS A 368 -6.92 -9.83 15.62
N LEU A 369 -6.04 -10.06 16.60
CA LEU A 369 -4.86 -10.89 16.41
C LEU A 369 -5.22 -12.32 16.03
N LEU A 370 -6.17 -12.91 16.74
CA LEU A 370 -6.63 -14.29 16.50
C LEU A 370 -7.19 -14.43 15.08
N SER A 371 -8.21 -13.63 14.73
CA SER A 371 -8.92 -13.78 13.46
C SER A 371 -8.15 -13.31 12.24
N THR A 372 -7.33 -12.23 12.38
CA THR A 372 -6.64 -11.62 11.23
C THR A 372 -5.33 -12.33 10.90
N TYR A 373 -4.65 -12.86 11.91
CA TYR A 373 -3.31 -13.43 11.72
C TYR A 373 -3.24 -14.89 12.13
N VAL A 374 -3.57 -15.23 13.37
CA VAL A 374 -3.25 -16.55 13.95
C VAL A 374 -4.05 -17.66 13.29
N GLU A 375 -5.34 -17.46 13.03
CA GLU A 375 -6.21 -18.42 12.33
C GLU A 375 -6.13 -18.30 10.81
N ALA A 376 -5.94 -17.07 10.29
CA ALA A 376 -5.96 -16.80 8.86
C ALA A 376 -4.67 -17.22 8.16
N LEU A 377 -3.48 -16.91 8.73
CA LEU A 377 -2.21 -17.15 8.05
C LEU A 377 -1.98 -18.64 7.70
N PRO A 378 -2.24 -19.62 8.58
CA PRO A 378 -2.10 -21.03 8.20
C PRO A 378 -2.97 -21.47 7.03
N GLN A 379 -4.13 -20.85 6.84
CA GLN A 379 -5.06 -21.15 5.74
C GLN A 379 -4.59 -20.54 4.40
N LEU A 380 -3.72 -19.54 4.44
CA LEU A 380 -3.18 -18.85 3.27
C LEU A 380 -1.85 -19.45 2.77
N VAL A 381 -1.35 -20.49 3.43
CA VAL A 381 -0.17 -21.21 2.96
C VAL A 381 -0.50 -21.92 1.65
N ASN A 382 0.17 -21.51 0.57
CA ASN A 382 0.01 -22.13 -0.74
C ASN A 382 0.51 -23.59 -0.68
N ARG A 383 -0.30 -24.53 -1.12
CA ARG A 383 -0.01 -25.97 -1.02
C ARG A 383 1.14 -26.43 -1.92
N THR A 384 1.37 -25.71 -3.01
CA THR A 384 2.44 -26.02 -3.97
C THR A 384 3.79 -25.56 -3.47
N THR A 385 3.86 -24.37 -2.87
CA THR A 385 5.13 -23.77 -2.41
C THR A 385 5.42 -23.97 -0.93
N GLY A 386 4.40 -24.27 -0.12
CA GLY A 386 4.49 -24.31 1.35
C GLY A 386 4.71 -22.93 1.99
N ARG A 387 4.43 -21.84 1.26
CA ARG A 387 4.68 -20.45 1.67
C ARG A 387 3.44 -19.58 1.54
N ILE A 388 3.47 -18.43 2.20
CA ILE A 388 2.50 -17.36 2.00
C ILE A 388 3.08 -16.38 0.99
N HIS A 389 2.30 -16.03 -0.01
CA HIS A 389 2.63 -15.05 -1.04
C HIS A 389 1.71 -13.84 -0.92
N THR A 390 2.21 -12.80 -0.26
CA THR A 390 1.49 -11.51 -0.21
C THR A 390 1.65 -10.77 -1.53
N SER A 391 0.71 -9.89 -1.86
CA SER A 391 0.85 -8.97 -2.99
C SER A 391 1.27 -7.58 -2.50
N PHE A 392 2.35 -7.04 -3.05
CA PHE A 392 2.80 -5.67 -2.82
C PHE A 392 2.27 -4.73 -3.90
N ASN A 393 1.56 -3.69 -3.51
CA ASN A 393 0.97 -2.74 -4.44
C ASN A 393 1.75 -1.41 -4.43
N GLN A 394 2.19 -0.96 -5.62
CA GLN A 394 2.90 0.31 -5.81
C GLN A 394 1.95 1.51 -5.91
N ALA A 395 0.74 1.31 -6.41
CA ALA A 395 -0.17 2.37 -6.83
C ALA A 395 -1.40 2.52 -5.89
N VAL A 396 -1.22 2.38 -4.58
CA VAL A 396 -2.33 2.45 -3.60
C VAL A 396 -2.17 3.61 -2.63
N THR A 397 -0.95 3.86 -2.15
CA THR A 397 -0.73 4.92 -1.15
C THR A 397 -0.37 6.24 -1.83
N ALA A 398 -0.92 7.35 -1.36
CA ALA A 398 -0.61 8.67 -1.92
C ALA A 398 0.84 9.15 -1.63
N THR A 399 1.59 8.43 -0.79
CA THR A 399 2.95 8.79 -0.37
C THR A 399 4.07 8.06 -1.12
N GLY A 400 3.76 7.10 -1.99
CA GLY A 400 4.78 6.25 -2.61
C GLY A 400 5.14 4.99 -1.83
N ARG A 401 4.65 4.84 -0.59
CA ARG A 401 4.85 3.62 0.19
C ARG A 401 4.18 2.43 -0.49
N LEU A 402 4.80 1.26 -0.38
CA LEU A 402 4.16 0.00 -0.76
C LEU A 402 3.05 -0.33 0.23
N SER A 403 2.02 -1.00 -0.25
CA SER A 403 1.02 -1.65 0.62
C SER A 403 1.03 -3.16 0.37
N SER A 404 0.76 -3.94 1.41
CA SER A 404 0.70 -5.40 1.35
C SER A 404 -0.75 -5.85 1.50
N THR A 405 -1.17 -6.80 0.65
CA THR A 405 -2.54 -7.36 0.67
C THR A 405 -2.52 -8.87 0.42
N ASN A 406 -3.52 -9.55 0.87
CA ASN A 406 -3.77 -10.99 0.65
C ASN A 406 -2.60 -11.93 1.04
N PRO A 407 -2.12 -11.89 2.30
CA PRO A 407 -2.53 -11.09 3.46
C PRO A 407 -1.72 -9.78 3.60
N ASN A 408 -2.21 -8.82 4.41
CA ASN A 408 -1.41 -7.68 4.80
C ASN A 408 -0.40 -8.06 5.88
N LEU A 409 0.87 -8.25 5.49
CA LEU A 409 1.96 -8.61 6.40
C LEU A 409 2.68 -7.39 7.01
N GLN A 410 2.40 -6.17 6.51
CA GLN A 410 3.01 -4.94 7.04
C GLN A 410 2.36 -4.45 8.34
N ASN A 411 1.18 -4.97 8.70
CA ASN A 411 0.43 -4.55 9.88
C ASN A 411 0.51 -5.54 11.05
N ILE A 412 1.44 -6.50 11.04
CA ILE A 412 1.66 -7.41 12.16
C ILE A 412 2.24 -6.60 13.33
N PRO A 413 1.58 -6.58 14.52
CA PRO A 413 1.99 -5.73 15.63
C PRO A 413 3.40 -6.06 16.13
N VAL A 414 4.19 -5.01 16.42
CA VAL A 414 5.59 -5.13 16.93
C VAL A 414 5.68 -4.83 18.43
N ARG A 415 4.84 -3.92 18.93
CA ARG A 415 5.00 -3.34 20.28
C ARG A 415 4.44 -4.21 21.39
N GLU A 416 3.36 -4.95 21.12
CA GLU A 416 2.68 -5.78 22.11
C GLU A 416 3.26 -7.20 22.13
N GLU A 417 3.41 -7.79 23.30
CA GLU A 417 3.93 -9.16 23.48
C GLU A 417 3.16 -10.18 22.63
N MET A 418 1.84 -10.06 22.61
CA MET A 418 0.97 -10.93 21.81
C MET A 418 1.26 -10.84 20.31
N GLY A 419 1.50 -9.61 19.80
CA GLY A 419 1.86 -9.39 18.39
C GLY A 419 3.26 -9.89 18.05
N ARG A 420 4.23 -9.71 18.97
CA ARG A 420 5.61 -10.21 18.81
C ARG A 420 5.66 -11.72 18.65
N ARG A 421 4.79 -12.46 19.34
CA ARG A 421 4.71 -13.94 19.20
C ARG A 421 4.28 -14.38 17.80
N ILE A 422 3.48 -13.59 17.09
CA ILE A 422 3.14 -13.87 15.68
C ILE A 422 4.38 -13.78 14.80
N ARG A 423 5.27 -12.79 15.02
CA ARG A 423 6.53 -12.66 14.28
C ARG A 423 7.46 -13.86 14.48
N ARG A 424 7.42 -14.52 15.65
CA ARG A 424 8.18 -15.74 15.90
C ARG A 424 7.77 -16.90 14.98
N ALA A 425 6.54 -16.92 14.50
CA ALA A 425 6.07 -17.94 13.57
C ALA A 425 6.61 -17.77 12.14
N PHE A 426 7.21 -16.63 11.80
CA PHE A 426 7.86 -16.43 10.50
C PHE A 426 9.28 -16.97 10.59
N ILE A 427 9.57 -18.02 9.83
CA ILE A 427 10.78 -18.84 9.92
C ILE A 427 11.52 -18.91 8.59
N PRO A 428 12.83 -19.20 8.59
CA PRO A 428 13.60 -19.41 7.37
C PRO A 428 13.09 -20.59 6.52
N SER A 429 13.57 -20.65 5.27
CA SER A 429 13.24 -21.73 4.32
C SER A 429 13.51 -23.13 4.88
N ASP A 430 14.66 -23.31 5.51
CA ASP A 430 15.15 -24.58 6.07
C ASP A 430 16.26 -24.32 7.10
N SER A 431 16.94 -25.39 7.54
CA SER A 431 18.05 -25.33 8.51
C SER A 431 19.31 -24.62 8.01
N ASP A 432 19.48 -24.52 6.68
CA ASP A 432 20.63 -23.86 6.06
C ASP A 432 20.42 -22.35 5.90
N HIS A 433 19.24 -21.85 6.26
CA HIS A 433 18.88 -20.44 6.20
C HIS A 433 18.73 -19.82 7.59
N LEU A 434 18.81 -18.50 7.62
CA LEU A 434 18.46 -17.61 8.73
C LEU A 434 17.61 -16.47 8.18
N LEU A 435 16.86 -15.78 9.03
CA LEU A 435 16.28 -14.50 8.67
C LEU A 435 17.26 -13.37 9.06
N LEU A 436 17.48 -12.44 8.11
CA LEU A 436 18.11 -11.16 8.37
C LEU A 436 17.04 -10.09 8.25
N SER A 437 16.91 -9.25 9.27
CA SER A 437 16.09 -8.03 9.27
C SER A 437 17.00 -6.82 9.29
N ALA A 438 16.83 -5.89 8.35
CA ALA A 438 17.59 -4.66 8.26
C ALA A 438 16.61 -3.46 8.21
N ASP A 439 16.76 -2.52 9.15
CA ASP A 439 15.85 -1.40 9.35
C ASP A 439 16.58 -0.06 9.33
N TYR A 440 15.98 0.95 8.74
CA TYR A 440 16.52 2.30 8.76
C TYR A 440 16.39 2.94 10.15
N SER A 441 17.50 3.36 10.70
CA SER A 441 17.51 4.11 11.96
C SER A 441 17.00 5.54 11.76
N GLN A 442 15.76 5.82 12.18
CA GLN A 442 15.16 7.16 12.24
C GLN A 442 15.17 7.91 10.88
N VAL A 443 14.88 7.24 9.78
CA VAL A 443 14.96 7.81 8.41
C VAL A 443 14.17 9.10 8.25
N GLU A 444 12.97 9.20 8.83
CA GLU A 444 12.13 10.39 8.71
C GLU A 444 12.71 11.61 9.45
N LEU A 445 13.36 11.40 10.60
CA LEU A 445 14.07 12.47 11.32
C LEU A 445 15.32 12.93 10.56
N ARG A 446 16.05 12.00 9.94
CA ARG A 446 17.19 12.31 9.07
C ARG A 446 16.76 13.09 7.83
N LEU A 447 15.62 12.74 7.25
CA LEU A 447 15.00 13.49 6.16
C LEU A 447 14.57 14.89 6.59
N MET A 448 14.00 15.05 7.79
CA MET A 448 13.70 16.37 8.34
C MET A 448 14.97 17.22 8.49
N ALA A 449 16.05 16.65 9.01
CA ALA A 449 17.35 17.34 9.11
C ALA A 449 17.88 17.75 7.72
N HIS A 450 17.78 16.88 6.73
CA HIS A 450 18.20 17.17 5.36
C HIS A 450 17.37 18.29 4.72
N LEU A 451 16.04 18.20 4.80
CA LEU A 451 15.10 19.11 4.14
C LEU A 451 15.10 20.49 4.80
N SER A 452 15.10 20.54 6.13
CA SER A 452 15.16 21.82 6.87
C SER A 452 16.54 22.48 6.80
N GLY A 453 17.60 21.68 6.71
CA GLY A 453 18.97 22.15 6.82
C GLY A 453 19.29 22.72 8.21
N ASP A 454 18.58 22.29 9.26
CA ASP A 454 18.84 22.71 10.64
C ASP A 454 20.18 22.18 11.12
N GLU A 455 21.10 23.11 11.41
CA GLU A 455 22.49 22.78 11.76
C GLU A 455 22.61 22.02 13.07
N SER A 456 21.76 22.33 14.05
CA SER A 456 21.72 21.64 15.33
C SER A 456 21.26 20.20 15.18
N LEU A 457 20.25 19.97 14.34
CA LEU A 457 19.72 18.65 14.07
C LEU A 457 20.70 17.80 13.24
N ILE A 458 21.36 18.42 12.25
CA ILE A 458 22.41 17.78 11.44
C ILE A 458 23.61 17.39 12.33
N ALA A 459 24.06 18.30 13.21
CA ALA A 459 25.19 18.05 14.10
C ALA A 459 24.92 16.92 15.09
N ALA A 460 23.71 16.85 15.67
CA ALA A 460 23.31 15.76 16.56
C ALA A 460 23.43 14.39 15.87
N PHE A 461 22.96 14.28 14.63
CA PHE A 461 23.11 13.05 13.84
C PHE A 461 24.57 12.77 13.45
N ALA A 462 25.37 13.78 13.12
CA ALA A 462 26.78 13.62 12.76
C ALA A 462 27.63 13.11 13.93
N HIS A 463 27.30 13.51 15.16
CA HIS A 463 27.98 13.05 16.37
C HIS A 463 27.47 11.69 16.88
N GLY A 464 26.45 11.10 16.24
CA GLY A 464 25.83 9.84 16.67
C GLY A 464 25.06 9.96 17.99
N GLU A 465 24.59 11.17 18.31
CA GLU A 465 23.82 11.41 19.53
C GLU A 465 22.43 10.76 19.44
N ASP A 466 21.90 10.32 20.59
CA ASP A 466 20.49 9.95 20.68
C ASP A 466 19.63 11.22 20.50
N ILE A 467 19.05 11.37 19.32
CA ILE A 467 18.28 12.56 18.94
C ILE A 467 17.11 12.84 19.90
N HIS A 468 16.55 11.79 20.52
CA HIS A 468 15.48 11.96 21.49
C HIS A 468 16.00 12.45 22.84
N ALA A 469 17.19 11.97 23.24
CA ALA A 469 17.87 12.48 24.42
C ALA A 469 18.39 13.92 24.19
N ALA A 470 18.97 14.19 23.03
CA ALA A 470 19.43 15.54 22.64
C ALA A 470 18.26 16.55 22.61
N THR A 471 17.11 16.15 22.06
CA THR A 471 15.91 16.98 22.09
C THR A 471 15.42 17.18 23.52
N ALA A 472 15.38 16.13 24.36
CA ALA A 472 14.97 16.24 25.75
C ALA A 472 15.89 17.20 26.55
N ALA A 473 17.20 17.06 26.37
CA ALA A 473 18.19 17.94 27.00
C ALA A 473 17.90 19.42 26.72
N LYS A 474 17.61 19.75 25.44
CA LYS A 474 17.24 21.10 25.05
C LYS A 474 15.88 21.55 25.60
N LEU A 475 14.84 20.70 25.47
CA LEU A 475 13.47 21.01 25.93
C LEU A 475 13.38 21.23 27.46
N PHE A 476 14.14 20.47 28.22
CA PHE A 476 14.12 20.51 29.68
C PHE A 476 15.31 21.27 30.29
N ASN A 477 16.15 21.88 29.43
CA ASN A 477 17.35 22.64 29.82
C ASN A 477 18.28 21.84 30.77
N LYS A 478 18.66 20.64 30.32
CA LYS A 478 19.51 19.68 31.04
C LYS A 478 20.69 19.26 30.18
N THR A 479 21.71 18.65 30.81
CA THR A 479 22.75 17.91 30.08
C THR A 479 22.22 16.55 29.63
N LEU A 480 22.87 15.90 28.65
CA LEU A 480 22.45 14.59 28.15
C LEU A 480 22.38 13.53 29.26
N ASP A 481 23.33 13.57 30.20
CA ASP A 481 23.41 12.61 31.32
C ASP A 481 22.33 12.81 32.39
N GLU A 482 21.71 14.00 32.42
CA GLU A 482 20.62 14.33 33.36
C GLU A 482 19.23 14.00 32.81
N VAL A 483 19.15 13.63 31.52
CA VAL A 483 17.87 13.30 30.86
C VAL A 483 17.33 11.98 31.40
N THR A 484 16.13 12.03 31.98
CA THR A 484 15.43 10.85 32.44
C THR A 484 14.81 10.07 31.30
N SER A 485 14.57 8.77 31.50
CA SER A 485 13.86 7.93 30.51
C SER A 485 12.49 8.47 30.14
N GLU A 486 11.78 9.10 31.09
CA GLU A 486 10.46 9.71 30.84
C GLU A 486 10.57 10.97 29.98
N GLU A 487 11.55 11.83 30.24
CA GLU A 487 11.79 13.03 29.41
C GLU A 487 12.22 12.63 27.99
N ARG A 488 13.08 11.62 27.86
CA ARG A 488 13.44 11.05 26.54
C ARG A 488 12.21 10.49 25.82
N ARG A 489 11.31 9.80 26.52
CA ARG A 489 10.03 9.28 25.95
C ARG A 489 9.13 10.41 25.49
N ARG A 490 8.99 11.49 26.28
CA ARG A 490 8.23 12.69 25.93
C ARG A 490 8.81 13.39 24.70
N ALA A 491 10.13 13.57 24.66
CA ALA A 491 10.82 14.14 23.52
C ALA A 491 10.69 13.26 22.25
N LYS A 492 10.74 11.92 22.39
CA LYS A 492 10.46 11.01 21.27
C LYS A 492 9.04 11.24 20.70
N THR A 493 8.04 11.35 21.56
CA THR A 493 6.67 11.62 21.15
C THR A 493 6.52 13.00 20.50
N ALA A 494 7.23 14.02 21.02
CA ALA A 494 7.25 15.35 20.45
C ALA A 494 7.96 15.36 19.09
N ASN A 495 9.14 14.75 18.95
CA ASN A 495 9.89 14.69 17.70
C ASN A 495 9.06 14.13 16.54
N PHE A 496 8.44 12.97 16.74
CA PHE A 496 7.57 12.39 15.71
C PHE A 496 6.27 13.17 15.55
N GLY A 497 5.64 13.57 16.66
CA GLY A 497 4.38 14.31 16.62
C GLY A 497 4.50 15.63 15.87
N ILE A 498 5.57 16.40 16.10
CA ILE A 498 5.78 17.70 15.46
C ILE A 498 6.02 17.55 13.96
N ILE A 499 6.84 16.57 13.55
CA ILE A 499 7.07 16.27 12.14
C ILE A 499 5.75 15.96 11.41
N TYR A 500 4.81 15.30 12.10
CA TYR A 500 3.48 15.00 11.57
C TYR A 500 2.45 16.11 11.80
N GLY A 501 2.88 17.29 12.26
CA GLY A 501 2.02 18.45 12.45
C GLY A 501 1.03 18.31 13.62
N ILE A 502 1.43 17.64 14.71
CA ILE A 502 0.59 17.48 15.88
C ILE A 502 0.25 18.84 16.51
N SER A 503 -1.02 19.04 16.89
CA SER A 503 -1.43 20.22 17.64
C SER A 503 -1.08 20.10 19.13
N ALA A 504 -1.04 21.22 19.84
CA ALA A 504 -0.86 21.21 21.31
C ALA A 504 -1.95 20.39 22.03
N PHE A 505 -3.16 20.32 21.46
CA PHE A 505 -4.22 19.45 21.96
C PHE A 505 -3.88 17.97 21.72
N GLY A 506 -3.48 17.59 20.52
CA GLY A 506 -3.10 16.21 20.21
C GLY A 506 -1.91 15.73 21.05
N LEU A 507 -0.89 16.58 21.22
CA LEU A 507 0.27 16.25 22.06
C LEU A 507 -0.10 16.12 23.55
N SER A 508 -1.00 16.98 24.06
CA SER A 508 -1.46 16.90 25.45
C SER A 508 -2.20 15.59 25.73
N GLN A 509 -3.01 15.12 24.78
CA GLN A 509 -3.71 13.84 24.92
C GLN A 509 -2.74 12.64 24.91
N ARG A 510 -1.71 12.70 24.08
CA ARG A 510 -0.72 11.60 23.98
C ARG A 510 0.20 11.47 25.16
N LEU A 511 0.62 12.60 25.70
CA LEU A 511 1.52 12.66 26.84
C LEU A 511 0.78 12.68 28.18
N GLU A 512 -0.56 12.76 28.16
CA GLU A 512 -1.40 12.90 29.35
C GLU A 512 -0.98 14.11 30.22
N ILE A 513 -0.61 15.24 29.55
CA ILE A 513 -0.14 16.47 30.17
C ILE A 513 -1.11 17.64 29.90
N PRO A 514 -1.06 18.71 30.69
CA PRO A 514 -1.85 19.92 30.42
C PRO A 514 -1.53 20.50 29.03
N ARG A 515 -2.56 21.05 28.36
CA ARG A 515 -2.40 21.65 27.01
C ARG A 515 -1.36 22.78 26.98
N LYS A 516 -1.19 23.51 28.08
CA LYS A 516 -0.17 24.55 28.19
C LYS A 516 1.23 23.93 28.11
N GLU A 517 1.50 22.88 28.89
CA GLU A 517 2.77 22.16 28.89
C GLU A 517 3.08 21.56 27.50
N ALA A 518 2.06 20.98 26.85
CA ALA A 518 2.21 20.48 25.48
C ALA A 518 2.57 21.60 24.47
N LYS A 519 2.00 22.80 24.67
CA LYS A 519 2.35 23.97 23.86
C LYS A 519 3.78 24.41 24.13
N ASP A 520 4.18 24.47 25.40
CA ASP A 520 5.54 24.85 25.79
C ASP A 520 6.59 23.88 25.22
N ILE A 521 6.28 22.58 25.14
CA ILE A 521 7.13 21.57 24.49
C ILE A 521 7.25 21.84 22.98
N ILE A 522 6.15 22.17 22.29
CA ILE A 522 6.18 22.47 20.84
C ILE A 522 6.97 23.76 20.58
N ASP A 523 6.71 24.80 21.35
CA ASP A 523 7.41 26.09 21.21
C ASP A 523 8.92 25.92 21.47
N GLY A 524 9.30 25.22 22.56
CA GLY A 524 10.71 24.92 22.86
C GLY A 524 11.40 24.02 21.82
N TYR A 525 10.65 23.12 21.17
CA TYR A 525 11.18 22.36 20.04
C TYR A 525 11.56 23.28 18.86
N PHE A 526 10.68 24.20 18.49
CA PHE A 526 10.94 25.14 17.41
C PHE A 526 11.98 26.21 17.76
N GLU A 527 12.12 26.58 19.03
CA GLU A 527 13.25 27.39 19.50
C GLU A 527 14.58 26.65 19.39
N SER A 528 14.58 25.34 19.65
CA SER A 528 15.76 24.48 19.55
C SER A 528 16.15 24.15 18.11
N TYR A 529 15.16 24.09 17.20
CA TYR A 529 15.33 23.75 15.80
C TYR A 529 14.58 24.75 14.90
N PRO A 530 15.04 26.01 14.81
CA PRO A 530 14.30 27.09 14.14
C PRO A 530 14.14 26.86 12.63
N LYS A 531 15.11 26.22 11.97
CA LYS A 531 15.02 25.93 10.54
C LYS A 531 13.99 24.82 10.23
N VAL A 532 13.66 23.98 11.19
CA VAL A 532 12.55 23.02 11.05
C VAL A 532 11.22 23.78 10.94
N LYS A 533 11.00 24.77 11.79
CA LYS A 533 9.80 25.63 11.73
C LYS A 533 9.72 26.39 10.40
N GLU A 534 10.82 27.01 10.00
CA GLU A 534 10.92 27.73 8.72
C GLU A 534 10.60 26.80 7.53
N TYR A 535 11.15 25.59 7.51
CA TYR A 535 10.86 24.59 6.48
C TYR A 535 9.36 24.24 6.43
N MET A 536 8.75 23.98 7.60
CA MET A 536 7.34 23.62 7.66
C MET A 536 6.43 24.76 7.16
N ASP A 537 6.72 25.99 7.53
CA ASP A 537 5.96 27.14 7.06
C ASP A 537 6.14 27.37 5.54
N ASN A 538 7.36 27.23 5.04
CA ASN A 538 7.68 27.41 3.63
C ASN A 538 7.05 26.32 2.74
N VAL A 539 7.05 25.06 3.17
CA VAL A 539 6.44 23.97 2.39
C VAL A 539 4.93 24.14 2.29
N VAL A 540 4.27 24.62 3.36
CA VAL A 540 2.82 24.92 3.33
C VAL A 540 2.54 26.13 2.42
N ALA A 541 3.36 27.19 2.49
CA ALA A 541 3.21 28.35 1.61
C ALA A 541 3.36 27.95 0.14
N LYS A 542 4.40 27.19 -0.18
CA LYS A 542 4.64 26.67 -1.54
C LYS A 542 3.50 25.75 -2.01
N ALA A 543 2.99 24.89 -1.15
CA ALA A 543 1.85 24.02 -1.47
C ALA A 543 0.58 24.83 -1.81
N LYS A 544 0.35 25.98 -1.17
CA LYS A 544 -0.76 26.90 -1.48
C LYS A 544 -0.61 27.55 -2.85
N GLU A 545 0.60 27.77 -3.30
CA GLU A 545 0.91 28.36 -4.60
C GLU A 545 0.85 27.33 -5.73
N GLU A 546 1.49 26.18 -5.54
CA GLU A 546 1.66 25.15 -6.56
C GLU A 546 0.54 24.11 -6.61
N GLY A 547 -0.23 23.95 -5.51
CA GLY A 547 -1.28 22.93 -5.37
C GLY A 547 -0.76 21.55 -5.05
N PHE A 548 0.56 21.36 -4.92
CA PHE A 548 1.18 20.08 -4.61
C PHE A 548 2.46 20.25 -3.78
N VAL A 549 2.95 19.16 -3.22
CA VAL A 549 4.29 19.04 -2.66
C VAL A 549 5.02 17.87 -3.32
N SER A 550 6.36 17.84 -3.23
CA SER A 550 7.18 16.79 -3.84
C SER A 550 8.21 16.22 -2.88
N THR A 551 8.59 14.95 -3.12
CA THR A 551 9.73 14.29 -2.48
C THR A 551 11.05 14.86 -3.03
N ILE A 552 12.17 14.48 -2.42
CA ILE A 552 13.52 14.81 -2.93
C ILE A 552 13.80 14.19 -4.32
N PHE A 553 13.01 13.17 -4.72
CA PHE A 553 13.09 12.53 -6.04
C PHE A 553 12.01 13.03 -7.02
N GLY A 554 11.22 14.04 -6.62
CA GLY A 554 10.24 14.70 -7.49
C GLY A 554 8.84 14.09 -7.47
N ARG A 555 8.59 12.99 -6.76
CA ARG A 555 7.23 12.42 -6.61
C ARG A 555 6.29 13.47 -6.08
N ARG A 556 5.15 13.67 -6.73
CA ARG A 556 4.18 14.71 -6.38
C ARG A 556 3.02 14.14 -5.55
N ARG A 557 2.58 14.93 -4.57
CA ARG A 557 1.30 14.76 -3.90
C ARG A 557 0.47 16.02 -4.05
N TYR A 558 -0.65 15.91 -4.74
CA TYR A 558 -1.59 17.02 -4.94
C TYR A 558 -2.41 17.25 -3.67
N LEU A 559 -2.71 18.52 -3.37
CA LEU A 559 -3.36 18.95 -2.14
C LEU A 559 -4.56 19.84 -2.47
N ASN A 560 -5.61 19.24 -3.00
CA ASN A 560 -6.78 19.95 -3.51
C ASN A 560 -7.46 20.83 -2.44
N ASP A 561 -7.38 20.45 -1.17
CA ASP A 561 -7.99 21.16 -0.05
C ASP A 561 -7.07 22.17 0.65
N ILE A 562 -5.85 22.44 0.13
CA ILE A 562 -4.85 23.30 0.79
C ILE A 562 -5.33 24.75 0.96
N SER A 563 -6.23 25.22 0.08
CA SER A 563 -6.86 26.53 0.12
C SER A 563 -8.34 26.51 0.48
N SER A 564 -8.84 25.37 1.00
CA SER A 564 -10.25 25.19 1.36
C SER A 564 -10.71 26.20 2.42
N HIS A 565 -11.92 26.73 2.27
CA HIS A 565 -12.56 27.54 3.29
C HIS A 565 -12.89 26.75 4.55
N ASN A 566 -13.05 25.44 4.47
CA ASN A 566 -13.23 24.56 5.61
C ASN A 566 -11.91 24.40 6.37
N ALA A 567 -11.86 24.93 7.59
CA ALA A 567 -10.67 24.90 8.43
C ALA A 567 -10.16 23.47 8.76
N VAL A 568 -11.05 22.49 8.83
CA VAL A 568 -10.68 21.09 9.11
C VAL A 568 -10.01 20.47 7.89
N ALA A 569 -10.61 20.61 6.71
CA ALA A 569 -10.04 20.12 5.44
C ALA A 569 -8.70 20.80 5.15
N ARG A 570 -8.65 22.12 5.29
CA ARG A 570 -7.41 22.90 5.11
C ARG A 570 -6.32 22.45 6.10
N GLY A 571 -6.63 22.29 7.38
CA GLY A 571 -5.67 21.84 8.39
C GLY A 571 -5.14 20.43 8.12
N LEU A 572 -5.96 19.54 7.57
CA LEU A 572 -5.52 18.22 7.11
C LEU A 572 -4.57 18.34 5.91
N ALA A 573 -4.91 19.17 4.93
CA ALA A 573 -4.05 19.40 3.76
C ALA A 573 -2.71 20.06 4.15
N GLU A 574 -2.70 21.00 5.09
CA GLU A 574 -1.47 21.62 5.62
C GLU A 574 -0.57 20.58 6.34
N ARG A 575 -1.14 19.67 7.13
CA ARG A 575 -0.38 18.54 7.70
C ARG A 575 0.17 17.61 6.62
N ASN A 576 -0.65 17.29 5.63
CA ASN A 576 -0.20 16.47 4.49
C ASN A 576 0.91 17.16 3.69
N ALA A 577 0.90 18.49 3.58
CA ALA A 577 1.97 19.26 2.93
C ALA A 577 3.33 19.06 3.62
N VAL A 578 3.35 19.00 4.94
CA VAL A 578 4.58 18.76 5.71
C VAL A 578 5.02 17.30 5.65
N ASN A 579 4.07 16.38 5.79
CA ASN A 579 4.36 14.95 5.92
C ASN A 579 4.75 14.28 4.61
N ALA A 580 4.09 14.64 3.50
CA ALA A 580 4.25 13.93 2.25
C ALA A 580 5.68 13.99 1.68
N PRO A 581 6.41 15.12 1.73
CA PRO A 581 7.81 15.14 1.30
C PRO A 581 8.70 14.19 2.11
N ILE A 582 8.47 14.07 3.42
CA ILE A 582 9.27 13.23 4.32
C ILE A 582 8.94 11.75 4.11
N GLN A 583 7.68 11.38 4.27
CA GLN A 583 7.24 9.99 4.12
C GLN A 583 7.47 9.46 2.71
N GLY A 584 7.20 10.31 1.71
CA GLY A 584 7.41 9.94 0.32
C GLY A 584 8.90 9.79 -0.03
N SER A 585 9.77 10.67 0.48
CA SER A 585 11.22 10.51 0.28
C SER A 585 11.75 9.26 0.98
N ALA A 586 11.25 8.91 2.17
CA ALA A 586 11.59 7.66 2.85
C ALA A 586 11.16 6.44 2.02
N ALA A 587 9.96 6.48 1.42
CA ALA A 587 9.46 5.43 0.55
C ALA A 587 10.30 5.30 -0.74
N ASP A 588 10.68 6.41 -1.36
CA ASP A 588 11.55 6.40 -2.55
C ASP A 588 12.95 5.86 -2.21
N ILE A 589 13.54 6.24 -1.08
CA ILE A 589 14.81 5.71 -0.56
C ILE A 589 14.73 4.20 -0.37
N MET A 590 13.66 3.70 0.25
CA MET A 590 13.46 2.26 0.45
C MET A 590 13.35 1.53 -0.89
N LYS A 591 12.62 2.04 -1.86
CA LYS A 591 12.53 1.46 -3.20
C LYS A 591 13.88 1.42 -3.91
N ILE A 592 14.65 2.49 -3.83
CA ILE A 592 16.01 2.54 -4.40
C ILE A 592 16.91 1.51 -3.71
N ALA A 593 16.85 1.39 -2.39
CA ALA A 593 17.59 0.38 -1.64
C ALA A 593 17.22 -1.04 -2.10
N MET A 594 15.92 -1.34 -2.23
CA MET A 594 15.44 -2.65 -2.71
C MET A 594 15.95 -2.96 -4.12
N ILE A 595 15.90 -1.99 -5.03
CA ILE A 595 16.43 -2.14 -6.40
C ILE A 595 17.93 -2.41 -6.38
N ASN A 596 18.68 -1.68 -5.56
CA ASN A 596 20.13 -1.86 -5.44
C ASN A 596 20.50 -3.23 -4.84
N VAL A 597 19.80 -3.68 -3.80
CA VAL A 597 19.98 -5.03 -3.22
C VAL A 597 19.68 -6.09 -4.28
N HIS A 598 18.58 -5.99 -4.98
CA HIS A 598 18.17 -6.92 -6.02
C HIS A 598 19.22 -7.03 -7.13
N ARG A 599 19.71 -5.88 -7.64
CA ARG A 599 20.76 -5.83 -8.67
C ARG A 599 22.08 -6.43 -8.18
N ARG A 600 22.47 -6.12 -6.95
CA ARG A 600 23.71 -6.64 -6.34
C ARG A 600 23.63 -8.15 -6.11
N PHE A 601 22.49 -8.65 -5.61
CA PHE A 601 22.28 -10.09 -5.45
C PHE A 601 22.41 -10.82 -6.79
N ALA A 602 21.79 -10.31 -7.85
CA ALA A 602 21.92 -10.89 -9.18
C ALA A 602 23.34 -10.84 -9.72
N ALA A 603 24.02 -9.69 -9.62
CA ALA A 603 25.39 -9.49 -10.14
C ALA A 603 26.43 -10.35 -9.41
N GLU A 604 26.25 -10.63 -8.11
CA GLU A 604 27.17 -11.41 -7.31
C GLU A 604 26.77 -12.88 -7.16
N GLY A 605 25.67 -13.30 -7.79
CA GLY A 605 25.20 -14.68 -7.75
C GLY A 605 24.72 -15.12 -6.37
N ILE A 606 24.22 -14.18 -5.54
CA ILE A 606 23.65 -14.44 -4.22
C ILE A 606 22.36 -15.24 -4.37
N ARG A 607 22.23 -16.32 -3.61
CA ARG A 607 21.05 -17.20 -3.61
C ARG A 607 20.02 -16.83 -2.55
N SER A 608 20.44 -16.10 -1.52
CA SER A 608 19.56 -15.51 -0.52
C SER A 608 18.53 -14.59 -1.16
N LYS A 609 17.32 -14.47 -0.60
CA LYS A 609 16.21 -13.74 -1.21
C LYS A 609 15.61 -12.73 -0.24
N VAL A 610 15.33 -11.53 -0.72
CA VAL A 610 14.43 -10.62 -0.01
C VAL A 610 13.03 -11.22 -0.07
N ILE A 611 12.37 -11.34 1.09
CA ILE A 611 11.06 -12.00 1.21
C ILE A 611 9.96 -11.06 1.73
N LEU A 612 10.31 -9.99 2.43
CA LEU A 612 9.36 -8.99 2.92
C LEU A 612 9.98 -7.59 2.91
N GLN A 613 9.10 -6.61 2.73
CA GLN A 613 9.34 -5.20 3.03
C GLN A 613 8.25 -4.72 3.99
N VAL A 614 8.63 -4.16 5.13
CA VAL A 614 7.70 -3.70 6.18
C VAL A 614 8.12 -2.31 6.65
N HIS A 615 7.38 -1.27 6.24
CA HIS A 615 7.70 0.14 6.52
C HIS A 615 9.09 0.56 6.04
N ASP A 616 10.06 0.62 6.92
CA ASP A 616 11.48 0.96 6.71
C ASP A 616 12.44 -0.25 6.91
N GLU A 617 11.86 -1.46 6.99
CA GLU A 617 12.54 -2.74 7.19
C GLU A 617 12.54 -3.60 5.91
N LEU A 618 13.67 -4.29 5.66
CA LEU A 618 13.80 -5.40 4.71
C LEU A 618 14.07 -6.70 5.43
N VAL A 619 13.35 -7.76 5.06
CA VAL A 619 13.59 -9.12 5.60
C VAL A 619 14.13 -10.01 4.49
N VAL A 620 15.23 -10.68 4.76
CA VAL A 620 15.92 -11.58 3.83
C VAL A 620 15.92 -12.99 4.38
N ASP A 621 15.50 -13.95 3.58
CA ASP A 621 15.70 -15.39 3.79
C ASP A 621 17.13 -15.73 3.31
N MET A 622 18.05 -15.80 4.24
CA MET A 622 19.48 -15.72 4.02
C MET A 622 20.15 -17.07 4.23
N LEU A 623 20.90 -17.56 3.24
CA LEU A 623 21.78 -18.72 3.42
C LEU A 623 22.87 -18.44 4.46
N ARG A 624 23.06 -19.35 5.41
CA ARG A 624 24.11 -19.25 6.44
C ARG A 624 25.51 -19.07 5.83
N SER A 625 25.76 -19.70 4.68
CA SER A 625 27.03 -19.56 3.96
C SER A 625 27.24 -18.19 3.30
N GLU A 626 26.20 -17.38 3.15
CA GLU A 626 26.24 -16.06 2.54
C GLU A 626 26.09 -14.92 3.56
N GLN A 627 26.01 -15.23 4.86
CA GLN A 627 25.62 -14.32 5.94
C GLN A 627 26.41 -13.00 5.92
N GLU A 628 27.74 -13.07 5.98
CA GLU A 628 28.58 -11.85 6.04
C GLU A 628 28.40 -11.01 4.76
N ARG A 629 28.32 -11.67 3.60
CA ARG A 629 28.20 -10.98 2.32
C ARG A 629 26.84 -10.35 2.14
N VAL A 630 25.75 -11.05 2.46
CA VAL A 630 24.38 -10.55 2.38
C VAL A 630 24.18 -9.37 3.34
N ALA A 631 24.64 -9.49 4.60
CA ALA A 631 24.55 -8.39 5.56
C ALA A 631 25.29 -7.13 5.06
N ALA A 632 26.48 -7.29 4.51
CA ALA A 632 27.26 -6.19 3.93
C ALA A 632 26.52 -5.55 2.74
N ILE A 633 26.03 -6.35 1.78
CA ILE A 633 25.31 -5.83 0.60
C ILE A 633 24.06 -5.07 1.01
N VAL A 634 23.24 -5.64 1.87
CA VAL A 634 21.98 -5.02 2.31
C VAL A 634 22.26 -3.69 3.01
N THR A 635 23.19 -3.67 3.96
CA THR A 635 23.56 -2.45 4.69
C THR A 635 24.12 -1.38 3.75
N GLU A 636 25.09 -1.72 2.90
CA GLU A 636 25.69 -0.80 1.93
C GLU A 636 24.63 -0.21 0.97
N CYS A 637 23.76 -1.06 0.41
CA CYS A 637 22.71 -0.62 -0.53
C CYS A 637 21.67 0.28 0.13
N MET A 638 21.29 -0.02 1.37
CA MET A 638 20.35 0.82 2.11
C MET A 638 21.01 2.14 2.53
N GLU A 639 22.20 2.14 3.10
CA GLU A 639 22.88 3.37 3.52
C GLU A 639 23.26 4.29 2.36
N SER A 640 23.53 3.75 1.18
CA SER A 640 23.89 4.52 -0.02
C SER A 640 22.71 4.88 -0.94
N ALA A 641 21.47 4.53 -0.56
CA ALA A 641 20.29 4.73 -1.41
C ALA A 641 20.00 6.22 -1.72
N ALA A 642 20.46 7.14 -0.89
CA ALA A 642 20.35 8.58 -1.14
C ALA A 642 21.52 9.37 -0.54
N ALA A 643 21.94 10.41 -1.23
CA ALA A 643 22.94 11.38 -0.74
C ALA A 643 22.23 12.49 0.06
N LEU A 644 22.18 12.35 1.38
CA LEU A 644 21.59 13.32 2.30
C LEU A 644 22.68 14.15 3.00
N LYS A 645 22.29 15.28 3.61
CA LYS A 645 23.17 16.08 4.50
C LYS A 645 23.55 15.32 5.78
N VAL A 646 22.80 14.29 6.12
CA VAL A 646 23.02 13.36 7.24
C VAL A 646 23.09 11.95 6.69
N ARG A 647 24.03 11.15 7.18
CA ARG A 647 24.21 9.76 6.73
C ARG A 647 22.95 8.94 7.06
N LEU A 648 22.50 8.12 6.14
CA LEU A 648 21.56 7.03 6.44
C LEU A 648 22.29 5.97 7.26
N VAL A 649 21.62 5.43 8.25
CA VAL A 649 22.15 4.38 9.11
C VAL A 649 21.16 3.23 9.16
N VAL A 650 21.68 2.02 9.07
CA VAL A 650 20.89 0.79 9.06
C VAL A 650 21.32 -0.07 10.24
N ASP A 651 20.36 -0.46 11.04
CA ASP A 651 20.54 -1.48 12.07
C ASP A 651 20.06 -2.81 11.49
N TYR A 652 20.78 -3.91 11.75
CA TYR A 652 20.34 -5.23 11.33
C TYR A 652 20.54 -6.27 12.42
N GLY A 653 19.69 -7.29 12.39
CA GLY A 653 19.79 -8.47 13.21
C GLY A 653 19.60 -9.75 12.40
N VAL A 654 20.01 -10.87 12.98
CA VAL A 654 19.92 -12.20 12.38
C VAL A 654 19.36 -13.18 13.38
N GLY A 655 18.44 -14.05 12.97
CA GLY A 655 17.81 -15.00 13.87
C GLY A 655 17.18 -16.19 13.15
N ASP A 656 16.76 -17.17 13.93
CA ASP A 656 16.04 -18.35 13.45
C ASP A 656 14.53 -18.08 13.23
N ASN A 657 14.08 -16.86 13.49
CA ASN A 657 12.75 -16.35 13.17
C ASN A 657 12.76 -14.81 13.09
N TRP A 658 11.69 -14.24 12.56
CA TRP A 658 11.62 -12.79 12.37
C TRP A 658 11.67 -11.98 13.67
N LEU A 659 11.14 -12.50 14.79
CA LEU A 659 11.21 -11.81 16.07
C LEU A 659 12.66 -11.72 16.60
N GLU A 660 13.46 -12.76 16.41
CA GLU A 660 14.86 -12.78 16.84
C GLU A 660 15.76 -11.96 15.91
N ALA A 661 15.39 -11.86 14.63
CA ALA A 661 16.12 -11.05 13.65
C ALA A 661 15.82 -9.54 13.79
N HIS A 662 14.70 -9.14 14.42
CA HIS A 662 14.27 -7.75 14.58
C HIS A 662 14.69 -7.25 15.98
#